data_9fbb7516d6643f26a33e54e5273f97da
#
_entry.id   9fbb7516d6643f26a33e54e5273f97da
#
_cell.length_a   1.000
_cell.length_b   1.000
_cell.length_c   1.000
_cell.angle_alpha   90.00
_cell.angle_beta   90.00
_cell.angle_gamma   90.00
#
_symmetry.space_group_name_H-M   'P 1'
#
loop_
_entity.id
_entity.type
_entity.pdbx_description
1 polymer ?
#
loop_
_entity_poly.entity_id
_entity_poly.type
_entity_poly.pdbx_seq_one_letter_code
_entity_poly.pdbx_strand_id
1 'polypeptide(L)'
;MYEQTLYKILPNHIKSSIIKQQNRYNKWKYGYNKDHDVIIISKTGKIGEIYEIQNLRIALPLMDNSFKRDSKKEEQYWEQLKIPKELEKIKSVFDWNKYPDSFKEKWYDYIDNEFKHREEGFSFYNNGVPTYVTGTHYMYLQWSKIDVGAPDFRESNRLFFIFWEACKADPRCYGMCYLKNRRSGFSFMSSAELVNQATISSDSRFGILSKAGADAKTMFTDKVVPISLNYPFFFKPIQDGMDRPKTELAYRVPASKFTRRKLDSQENPEEMEGLDTTIDWKNTGDNSYDGEKLKLLVHDESGKWLRPDNILNNWRVTKTCLRLGSRIIGKCMMGSTSNALDKGGDNFKKLYYASDVTKRNRNGQTNSGLYSLFIPMEWSYEGFIDTYGIPVFDTPKTPVKGIDGNEIDYGVIEHWQNEVDGLKSDSDGLNEYYRQFPRTEQHAFRDETKQSLFNLTKIYEQIDYNNDLRNSNILTRGNFQWEGGVQDTKVIFYPNKSGRFLISWIPPYHLQNIVISKNNMKWPGNEHIGAFGCDPYDISGTTDGKGSKGALHGRTKFSMEDAPSNTFFLEYISRPQTAEIFFEDVLMACIFYGMPILAENNKPRLLYHFKRRGYRGYSMNRPDRPFSKLSATEREIGGIPNSSQDIIQAHAAAIETEIEDYVGLTETGYGTMYFQDTLEDWARFDITRRTNHDASISSGLAIMACNKNKYMPTEKREIVSVPLGFRKYNNEGTTSKIIK
;
A
#
# COMPACT_ATOMS: atom_id res chain seq x y z
N MET A 1 -0.89 22.97 -0.68
CA MET A 1 -0.43 22.63 -2.05
C MET A 1 0.17 21.23 -1.99
N TYR A 2 -0.67 20.21 -2.20
CA TYR A 2 -0.26 18.80 -2.19
C TYR A 2 0.04 18.40 -3.62
N GLU A 3 1.25 18.66 -4.10
CA GLU A 3 1.78 17.93 -5.26
C GLU A 3 2.12 16.50 -4.81
N GLN A 4 1.14 15.61 -4.78
CA GLN A 4 1.44 14.17 -4.87
C GLN A 4 1.95 13.93 -6.28
N THR A 5 3.25 14.08 -6.48
CA THR A 5 3.91 13.68 -7.71
C THR A 5 3.84 12.16 -7.78
N LEU A 6 2.93 11.64 -8.61
CA LEU A 6 2.75 10.20 -8.85
C LEU A 6 4.07 9.57 -9.36
N TYR A 7 4.92 10.36 -9.96
CA TYR A 7 6.24 9.98 -10.42
C TYR A 7 7.24 11.13 -10.26
N LYS A 8 8.52 10.78 -10.14
CA LYS A 8 9.64 11.74 -10.16
C LYS A 8 10.51 11.47 -11.37
N ILE A 9 10.89 12.54 -12.07
CA ILE A 9 11.94 12.48 -13.10
C ILE A 9 13.27 12.61 -12.38
N LEU A 10 14.16 11.62 -12.53
CA LEU A 10 15.47 11.67 -11.88
C LEU A 10 16.32 12.81 -12.43
N PRO A 11 17.06 13.53 -11.56
CA PRO A 11 17.90 14.66 -11.97
C PRO A 11 18.93 14.28 -13.05
N ASN A 12 19.24 15.21 -13.94
CA ASN A 12 20.15 15.00 -15.06
C ASN A 12 21.55 14.51 -14.69
N HIS A 13 22.04 14.83 -13.47
CA HIS A 13 23.36 14.34 -13.03
C HIS A 13 23.34 12.84 -12.74
N ILE A 14 22.25 12.28 -12.19
CA ILE A 14 22.06 10.83 -11.98
C ILE A 14 21.91 10.15 -13.35
N LYS A 15 21.06 10.72 -14.22
CA LYS A 15 20.88 10.26 -15.59
C LYS A 15 22.20 10.27 -16.36
N SER A 16 22.98 11.34 -16.26
CA SER A 16 24.31 11.44 -16.93
C SER A 16 25.32 10.43 -16.42
N SER A 17 25.29 10.09 -15.14
CA SER A 17 26.12 9.02 -14.57
C SER A 17 25.78 7.66 -15.19
N ILE A 18 24.50 7.35 -15.31
CA ILE A 18 24.00 6.12 -15.94
C ILE A 18 24.35 6.11 -17.44
N ILE A 19 24.14 7.20 -18.16
CA ILE A 19 24.44 7.32 -19.60
C ILE A 19 25.95 7.28 -19.89
N LYS A 20 26.81 7.90 -19.05
CA LYS A 20 28.28 7.85 -19.23
C LYS A 20 28.85 6.43 -19.11
N GLN A 21 28.27 5.58 -18.29
CA GLN A 21 28.64 4.17 -18.22
C GLN A 21 28.12 3.38 -19.43
N GLN A 22 27.00 3.81 -20.03
CA GLN A 22 26.46 3.26 -21.27
C GLN A 22 27.46 3.35 -22.43
N ASN A 23 28.15 4.48 -22.58
CA ASN A 23 29.12 4.72 -23.67
C ASN A 23 30.35 3.80 -23.62
N ARG A 24 30.60 3.09 -22.52
CA ARG A 24 31.67 2.09 -22.38
C ARG A 24 31.29 0.69 -22.92
N TYR A 25 29.96 0.34 -23.00
CA TYR A 25 29.50 -1.04 -23.21
C TYR A 25 28.42 -1.20 -24.29
N ASN A 26 28.35 -0.39 -25.33
CA ASN A 26 27.45 -0.54 -26.47
C ASN A 26 26.08 -1.17 -26.16
N LYS A 27 25.09 -0.36 -25.84
CA LYS A 27 23.65 -0.60 -25.69
C LYS A 27 23.20 -1.25 -24.36
N TRP A 28 22.30 -0.55 -23.69
CA TRP A 28 21.52 -1.11 -22.60
C TRP A 28 20.60 -2.22 -23.11
N LYS A 29 20.52 -3.33 -22.36
CA LYS A 29 19.56 -4.41 -22.67
C LYS A 29 18.23 -4.11 -22.02
N TYR A 30 17.14 -4.36 -22.73
CA TYR A 30 15.78 -4.41 -22.19
C TYR A 30 15.76 -5.35 -20.98
N GLY A 31 15.20 -4.90 -19.86
CA GLY A 31 15.10 -5.65 -18.63
C GLY A 31 15.74 -4.97 -17.42
N TYR A 32 15.88 -5.70 -16.33
CA TYR A 32 16.46 -5.20 -15.09
C TYR A 32 17.97 -5.06 -15.17
N ASN A 33 18.45 -3.88 -14.86
CA ASN A 33 19.87 -3.60 -14.69
C ASN A 33 20.24 -3.56 -13.19
N LYS A 34 21.02 -4.53 -12.74
CA LYS A 34 21.39 -4.72 -11.33
C LYS A 34 22.35 -3.63 -10.82
N ASP A 35 23.24 -3.13 -11.66
CA ASP A 35 24.31 -2.20 -11.25
C ASP A 35 23.74 -0.81 -10.87
N HIS A 36 22.59 -0.46 -11.43
CA HIS A 36 21.94 0.84 -11.21
C HIS A 36 20.57 0.74 -10.55
N ASP A 37 20.07 -0.47 -10.28
CA ASP A 37 18.71 -0.73 -9.80
C ASP A 37 17.65 0.01 -10.65
N VAL A 38 17.73 -0.19 -11.97
CA VAL A 38 16.85 0.44 -12.95
C VAL A 38 16.27 -0.62 -13.88
N ILE A 39 15.01 -0.50 -14.21
CA ILE A 39 14.34 -1.33 -15.23
C ILE A 39 14.32 -0.56 -16.55
N ILE A 40 14.89 -1.16 -17.59
CA ILE A 40 15.02 -0.56 -18.91
C ILE A 40 13.90 -1.08 -19.79
N ILE A 41 12.99 -0.21 -20.19
CA ILE A 41 11.88 -0.56 -21.10
C ILE A 41 12.14 -0.18 -22.55
N SER A 42 13.32 0.38 -22.86
CA SER A 42 13.75 0.68 -24.22
C SER A 42 14.14 -0.59 -24.98
N LYS A 43 13.44 -0.91 -26.03
CA LYS A 43 13.76 -2.02 -26.96
C LYS A 43 14.98 -1.70 -27.83
N THR A 44 15.18 -0.43 -28.18
CA THR A 44 16.32 0.03 -28.97
C THR A 44 17.63 0.11 -28.17
N GLY A 45 17.56 0.04 -26.85
CA GLY A 45 18.68 0.23 -25.94
C GLY A 45 19.14 1.68 -25.78
N LYS A 46 18.45 2.65 -26.39
CA LYS A 46 18.67 4.08 -26.17
C LYS A 46 17.77 4.56 -25.04
N ILE A 47 18.33 5.22 -24.03
CA ILE A 47 17.59 5.68 -22.84
C ILE A 47 17.33 7.17 -22.95
N GLY A 48 16.07 7.55 -22.71
CA GLY A 48 15.62 8.91 -22.53
C GLY A 48 15.61 9.32 -21.03
N GLU A 49 14.44 9.61 -20.52
CA GLU A 49 14.23 9.96 -19.11
C GLU A 49 14.16 8.72 -18.21
N ILE A 50 14.46 8.89 -16.95
CA ILE A 50 14.29 7.86 -15.92
C ILE A 50 13.22 8.35 -14.95
N TYR A 51 12.12 7.61 -14.88
CA TYR A 51 11.03 7.86 -13.94
C TYR A 51 11.19 7.01 -12.69
N GLU A 52 10.82 7.57 -11.56
CA GLU A 52 10.61 6.82 -10.32
C GLU A 52 9.11 6.82 -10.00
N ILE A 53 8.48 5.65 -10.11
CA ILE A 53 7.06 5.42 -9.81
C ILE A 53 6.99 4.43 -8.66
N GLN A 54 6.42 4.83 -7.52
CA GLN A 54 6.35 3.99 -6.30
C GLN A 54 7.65 3.25 -5.99
N ASN A 55 8.76 3.99 -5.91
CA ASN A 55 10.11 3.49 -5.65
C ASN A 55 10.68 2.54 -6.73
N LEU A 56 10.04 2.43 -7.87
CA LEU A 56 10.54 1.67 -9.02
C LEU A 56 11.15 2.63 -10.04
N ARG A 57 12.44 2.48 -10.33
CA ARG A 57 13.13 3.29 -11.33
C ARG A 57 13.01 2.66 -12.71
N ILE A 58 12.46 3.41 -13.64
CA ILE A 58 12.12 2.95 -15.00
C ILE A 58 12.78 3.86 -16.03
N ALA A 59 13.66 3.31 -16.83
CA ALA A 59 14.32 4.03 -17.92
C ALA A 59 13.48 3.94 -19.20
N LEU A 60 12.94 5.08 -19.63
CA LEU A 60 12.15 5.23 -20.85
C LEU A 60 13.05 5.23 -22.07
N PRO A 61 12.53 4.87 -23.26
CA PRO A 61 13.23 5.07 -24.52
C PRO A 61 13.58 6.53 -24.77
N LEU A 62 14.70 6.76 -25.45
CA LEU A 62 14.99 8.08 -26.00
C LEU A 62 13.97 8.39 -27.10
N MET A 63 13.35 9.54 -27.01
CA MET A 63 12.44 9.99 -28.08
C MET A 63 13.18 10.10 -29.40
N ASP A 64 12.72 9.34 -30.39
CA ASP A 64 13.18 9.45 -31.76
C ASP A 64 12.28 10.40 -32.55
N ASN A 65 12.90 11.29 -33.31
CA ASN A 65 12.17 12.22 -34.16
C ASN A 65 11.35 11.52 -35.24
N SER A 66 11.72 10.29 -35.64
CA SER A 66 11.00 9.48 -36.63
C SER A 66 9.58 9.08 -36.16
N PHE A 67 9.30 9.11 -34.89
CA PHE A 67 7.98 8.80 -34.31
C PHE A 67 7.16 10.06 -33.96
N LYS A 68 7.66 11.24 -34.31
CA LYS A 68 6.94 12.48 -34.02
C LYS A 68 5.71 12.58 -34.91
N ARG A 69 4.59 12.76 -34.29
CA ARG A 69 3.36 13.15 -34.96
C ARG A 69 3.37 14.65 -35.10
N ASP A 70 3.38 15.09 -36.38
CA ASP A 70 3.12 16.42 -36.91
C ASP A 70 3.85 17.67 -36.33
N SER A 71 3.73 18.77 -37.11
CA SER A 71 4.52 20.00 -37.05
C SER A 71 4.04 21.05 -36.02
N LYS A 72 2.83 20.96 -35.50
CA LYS A 72 2.30 21.91 -34.52
C LYS A 72 2.56 21.42 -33.09
N LYS A 73 3.50 22.05 -32.39
CA LYS A 73 3.90 21.67 -31.01
C LYS A 73 2.93 22.15 -29.94
N GLU A 74 2.26 23.28 -30.19
CA GLU A 74 1.30 23.91 -29.30
C GLU A 74 -0.11 23.49 -29.67
N GLU A 75 -1.02 23.40 -28.70
CA GLU A 75 -2.42 23.00 -28.89
C GLU A 75 -2.66 21.59 -29.46
N GLN A 76 -1.60 20.79 -29.60
CA GLN A 76 -1.72 19.43 -30.12
C GLN A 76 -2.04 18.45 -28.99
N TYR A 77 -2.96 17.54 -29.25
CA TYR A 77 -3.35 16.44 -28.35
C TYR A 77 -3.44 15.12 -29.13
N TRP A 78 -3.67 14.01 -28.40
CA TRP A 78 -3.83 12.70 -29.02
C TRP A 78 -5.14 12.64 -29.81
N GLU A 79 -5.03 12.22 -31.05
CA GLU A 79 -6.16 11.80 -31.89
C GLU A 79 -5.83 10.45 -32.53
N GLN A 80 -6.82 9.59 -32.66
CA GLN A 80 -6.65 8.31 -33.33
C GLN A 80 -6.31 8.54 -34.81
N LEU A 81 -5.27 7.89 -35.31
CA LEU A 81 -4.88 7.94 -36.72
C LEU A 81 -5.86 7.14 -37.57
N LYS A 82 -6.35 7.74 -38.64
CA LYS A 82 -7.20 7.03 -39.56
C LYS A 82 -6.37 6.05 -40.40
N ILE A 83 -6.81 4.79 -40.43
CA ILE A 83 -6.24 3.81 -41.35
C ILE A 83 -6.44 4.30 -42.81
N PRO A 84 -5.46 4.11 -43.71
CA PRO A 84 -5.64 4.41 -45.13
C PRO A 84 -6.88 3.71 -45.70
N LYS A 85 -7.72 4.47 -46.42
CA LYS A 85 -8.99 3.99 -46.97
C LYS A 85 -8.87 2.71 -47.82
N GLU A 86 -7.72 2.54 -48.47
CA GLU A 86 -7.44 1.35 -49.28
C GLU A 86 -7.25 0.10 -48.39
N LEU A 87 -6.58 0.23 -47.23
CA LEU A 87 -6.35 -0.84 -46.28
C LEU A 87 -7.59 -1.14 -45.44
N GLU A 88 -8.44 -0.15 -45.16
CA GLU A 88 -9.67 -0.31 -44.39
C GLU A 88 -10.64 -1.33 -45.00
N LYS A 89 -10.61 -1.47 -46.33
CA LYS A 89 -11.45 -2.40 -47.07
C LYS A 89 -11.02 -3.88 -46.91
N ILE A 90 -9.77 -4.10 -46.56
CA ILE A 90 -9.19 -5.45 -46.41
C ILE A 90 -9.55 -5.98 -45.04
N LYS A 91 -10.24 -7.12 -44.98
CA LYS A 91 -10.76 -7.69 -43.73
C LYS A 91 -9.93 -8.84 -43.19
N SER A 92 -9.13 -9.48 -44.06
CA SER A 92 -8.31 -10.63 -43.68
C SER A 92 -7.00 -10.70 -44.48
N VAL A 93 -6.04 -11.47 -44.00
CA VAL A 93 -4.80 -11.78 -44.72
C VAL A 93 -5.10 -12.48 -46.06
N PHE A 94 -6.17 -13.29 -46.13
CA PHE A 94 -6.60 -13.91 -47.39
C PHE A 94 -7.07 -12.90 -48.40
N ASP A 95 -7.71 -11.81 -47.98
CA ASP A 95 -8.08 -10.73 -48.93
C ASP A 95 -6.85 -9.95 -49.40
N TRP A 96 -5.88 -9.72 -48.45
CA TRP A 96 -4.60 -9.09 -48.78
C TRP A 96 -3.82 -9.86 -49.84
N ASN A 97 -3.79 -11.19 -49.73
CA ASN A 97 -3.06 -12.03 -50.68
C ASN A 97 -3.60 -11.97 -52.10
N LYS A 98 -4.85 -11.61 -52.29
CA LYS A 98 -5.46 -11.41 -53.61
C LYS A 98 -5.01 -10.17 -54.38
N TYR A 99 -4.39 -9.20 -53.66
CA TYR A 99 -3.90 -7.98 -54.28
C TYR A 99 -2.55 -8.19 -54.98
N PRO A 100 -2.28 -7.50 -56.10
CA PRO A 100 -1.01 -7.62 -56.79
C PRO A 100 0.15 -7.07 -55.95
N ASP A 101 1.36 -7.56 -56.19
CA ASP A 101 2.55 -7.20 -55.40
C ASP A 101 2.83 -5.68 -55.43
N SER A 102 2.61 -5.02 -56.57
CA SER A 102 2.75 -3.56 -56.67
C SER A 102 1.81 -2.78 -55.77
N PHE A 103 0.65 -3.34 -55.42
CA PHE A 103 -0.23 -2.74 -54.40
C PHE A 103 0.29 -3.03 -52.98
N LYS A 104 0.79 -4.25 -52.70
CA LYS A 104 1.32 -4.65 -51.41
C LYS A 104 2.57 -3.83 -51.06
N GLU A 105 3.49 -3.65 -52.00
CA GLU A 105 4.72 -2.88 -51.83
C GLU A 105 4.45 -1.44 -51.39
N LYS A 106 3.37 -0.82 -51.88
CA LYS A 106 2.96 0.53 -51.48
C LYS A 106 2.69 0.66 -49.98
N TRP A 107 2.29 -0.44 -49.31
CA TRP A 107 1.81 -0.42 -47.93
C TRP A 107 2.72 -1.13 -46.95
N TYR A 108 3.79 -1.80 -47.38
CA TYR A 108 4.70 -2.49 -46.48
C TYR A 108 5.30 -1.53 -45.42
N ASP A 109 5.77 -0.36 -45.82
CA ASP A 109 6.34 0.63 -44.88
C ASP A 109 5.33 1.08 -43.83
N TYR A 110 4.07 1.26 -44.20
CA TYR A 110 3.01 1.62 -43.26
C TYR A 110 2.78 0.48 -42.26
N ILE A 111 2.63 -0.73 -42.75
CA ILE A 111 2.40 -1.91 -41.92
C ILE A 111 3.58 -2.17 -40.96
N ASP A 112 4.80 -2.10 -41.46
CA ASP A 112 6.03 -2.26 -40.70
C ASP A 112 6.15 -1.19 -39.60
N ASN A 113 5.78 0.05 -39.89
CA ASN A 113 5.76 1.12 -38.89
C ASN A 113 4.72 0.86 -37.79
N GLU A 114 3.55 0.32 -38.11
CA GLU A 114 2.56 -0.07 -37.13
C GLU A 114 3.06 -1.20 -36.21
N PHE A 115 3.80 -2.20 -36.75
CA PHE A 115 4.46 -3.21 -35.93
C PHE A 115 5.58 -2.63 -35.05
N LYS A 116 6.35 -1.63 -35.56
CA LYS A 116 7.34 -0.91 -34.74
C LYS A 116 6.69 -0.12 -33.63
N HIS A 117 5.60 0.59 -33.90
CA HIS A 117 4.84 1.31 -32.86
C HIS A 117 4.32 0.35 -31.78
N ARG A 118 3.85 -0.82 -32.17
CA ARG A 118 3.40 -1.88 -31.27
C ARG A 118 4.54 -2.40 -30.37
N GLU A 119 5.76 -2.51 -30.90
CA GLU A 119 6.91 -3.05 -30.17
C GLU A 119 7.66 -1.99 -29.37
N GLU A 120 7.98 -0.86 -29.98
CA GLU A 120 8.87 0.17 -29.46
C GLU A 120 8.14 1.33 -28.77
N GLY A 121 6.83 1.46 -29.02
CA GLY A 121 6.02 2.58 -28.56
C GLY A 121 5.98 3.71 -29.57
N PHE A 122 5.35 4.80 -29.16
CA PHE A 122 5.09 5.96 -30.01
C PHE A 122 5.37 7.25 -29.24
N SER A 123 5.84 8.29 -29.93
CA SER A 123 6.09 9.59 -29.36
C SER A 123 5.35 10.67 -30.13
N PHE A 124 4.75 11.61 -29.41
CA PHE A 124 4.05 12.76 -29.98
C PHE A 124 4.26 14.00 -29.11
N TYR A 125 3.88 15.16 -29.61
CA TYR A 125 3.81 16.37 -28.79
C TYR A 125 2.41 16.50 -28.21
N ASN A 126 2.30 16.62 -26.88
CA ASN A 126 1.07 16.88 -26.16
C ASN A 126 1.15 18.28 -25.56
N ASN A 127 0.44 19.26 -26.13
CA ASN A 127 0.55 20.67 -25.76
C ASN A 127 2.01 21.17 -25.70
N GLY A 128 2.80 20.89 -26.73
CA GLY A 128 4.21 21.26 -26.79
C GLY A 128 5.17 20.40 -25.95
N VAL A 129 4.65 19.47 -25.13
CA VAL A 129 5.46 18.58 -24.30
C VAL A 129 5.71 17.27 -25.03
N PRO A 130 6.99 16.87 -25.23
CA PRO A 130 7.33 15.58 -25.80
C PRO A 130 6.80 14.44 -24.93
N THR A 131 5.91 13.61 -25.47
CA THR A 131 5.22 12.55 -24.73
C THR A 131 5.44 11.20 -25.39
N TYR A 132 5.97 10.24 -24.62
CA TYR A 132 6.16 8.86 -25.03
C TYR A 132 5.03 7.99 -24.46
N VAL A 133 4.48 7.11 -25.29
CA VAL A 133 3.55 6.04 -24.92
C VAL A 133 4.18 4.68 -25.27
N THR A 134 4.04 3.70 -24.38
CA THR A 134 4.55 2.34 -24.62
C THR A 134 3.81 1.67 -25.78
N GLY A 135 4.37 0.62 -26.35
CA GLY A 135 3.70 -0.12 -27.43
C GLY A 135 2.33 -0.66 -27.03
N THR A 136 2.19 -1.17 -25.78
CA THR A 136 0.88 -1.58 -25.25
C THR A 136 -0.10 -0.42 -25.15
N HIS A 137 0.37 0.76 -24.71
CA HIS A 137 -0.47 1.95 -24.63
C HIS A 137 -0.86 2.46 -26.02
N TYR A 138 0.07 2.42 -27.00
CA TYR A 138 -0.24 2.73 -28.39
C TYR A 138 -1.33 1.81 -28.94
N MET A 139 -1.22 0.49 -28.74
CA MET A 139 -2.24 -0.46 -29.18
C MET A 139 -3.60 -0.22 -28.50
N TYR A 140 -3.59 0.20 -27.23
CA TYR A 140 -4.81 0.61 -26.54
C TYR A 140 -5.44 1.85 -27.17
N LEU A 141 -4.68 2.92 -27.37
CA LEU A 141 -5.17 4.19 -27.90
C LEU A 141 -5.57 4.10 -29.38
N GLN A 142 -4.78 3.41 -30.20
CA GLN A 142 -4.94 3.41 -31.66
C GLN A 142 -5.90 2.32 -32.14
N TRP A 143 -5.86 1.14 -31.54
CA TRP A 143 -6.51 -0.03 -32.12
C TRP A 143 -7.56 -0.69 -31.22
N SER A 144 -7.69 -0.27 -29.95
CA SER A 144 -8.73 -0.80 -29.09
C SER A 144 -10.05 -0.06 -29.27
N LYS A 145 -11.15 -0.78 -29.05
CA LYS A 145 -12.50 -0.23 -29.00
C LYS A 145 -13.01 -0.31 -27.57
N ILE A 146 -13.53 0.79 -27.07
CA ILE A 146 -14.23 0.89 -25.79
C ILE A 146 -15.71 1.23 -26.04
N ASP A 147 -16.53 1.28 -24.97
CA ASP A 147 -17.99 1.51 -25.08
C ASP A 147 -18.34 2.78 -25.86
N VAL A 148 -17.56 3.84 -25.70
CA VAL A 148 -17.77 5.15 -26.35
C VAL A 148 -17.00 5.34 -27.66
N GLY A 149 -16.31 4.31 -28.16
CA GLY A 149 -15.50 4.40 -29.39
C GLY A 149 -14.03 4.11 -29.15
N ALA A 150 -13.15 5.03 -29.54
CA ALA A 150 -11.71 4.93 -29.26
C ALA A 150 -11.39 5.50 -27.88
N PRO A 151 -10.37 4.96 -27.17
CA PRO A 151 -9.91 5.54 -25.91
C PRO A 151 -9.19 6.88 -26.16
N ASP A 152 -9.38 7.81 -25.22
CA ASP A 152 -8.62 9.06 -25.17
C ASP A 152 -7.28 8.87 -24.44
N PHE A 153 -6.31 9.71 -24.79
CA PHE A 153 -5.06 9.78 -24.04
C PHE A 153 -5.32 10.36 -22.65
N ARG A 154 -4.75 9.71 -21.61
CA ARG A 154 -4.76 10.17 -20.23
C ARG A 154 -3.39 9.90 -19.61
N GLU A 155 -2.88 10.87 -18.87
CA GLU A 155 -1.58 10.76 -18.20
C GLU A 155 -1.57 9.62 -17.18
N SER A 156 -2.66 9.40 -16.44
CA SER A 156 -2.81 8.26 -15.53
C SER A 156 -2.66 6.91 -16.24
N ASN A 157 -3.25 6.76 -17.43
CA ASN A 157 -3.12 5.55 -18.23
C ASN A 157 -1.69 5.39 -18.78
N ARG A 158 -1.03 6.50 -19.14
CA ARG A 158 0.37 6.48 -19.58
C ARG A 158 1.28 5.94 -18.49
N LEU A 159 1.13 6.42 -17.25
CA LEU A 159 1.89 5.95 -16.09
C LEU A 159 1.59 4.47 -15.77
N PHE A 160 0.32 4.07 -15.85
CA PHE A 160 -0.07 2.68 -15.70
C PHE A 160 0.64 1.76 -16.70
N PHE A 161 0.65 2.12 -17.99
CA PHE A 161 1.29 1.30 -19.02
C PHE A 161 2.83 1.34 -18.95
N ILE A 162 3.44 2.45 -18.52
CA ILE A 162 4.88 2.51 -18.24
C ILE A 162 5.23 1.55 -17.11
N PHE A 163 4.47 1.55 -16.01
CA PHE A 163 4.67 0.65 -14.89
C PHE A 163 4.45 -0.82 -15.29
N TRP A 164 3.43 -1.08 -16.10
CA TRP A 164 3.20 -2.41 -16.64
C TRP A 164 4.34 -2.91 -17.54
N GLU A 165 4.86 -2.06 -18.40
CA GLU A 165 6.00 -2.43 -19.25
C GLU A 165 7.24 -2.75 -18.39
N ALA A 166 7.46 -2.03 -17.29
CA ALA A 166 8.50 -2.34 -16.33
C ALA A 166 8.27 -3.71 -15.64
N CYS A 167 7.04 -4.05 -15.28
CA CYS A 167 6.70 -5.37 -14.76
C CYS A 167 6.99 -6.50 -15.77
N LYS A 168 6.73 -6.26 -17.07
CA LYS A 168 7.07 -7.22 -18.13
C LYS A 168 8.58 -7.37 -18.31
N ALA A 169 9.31 -6.27 -18.27
CA ALA A 169 10.74 -6.23 -18.48
C ALA A 169 11.55 -6.84 -17.32
N ASP A 170 11.04 -6.77 -16.09
CA ASP A 170 11.75 -7.32 -14.93
C ASP A 170 11.53 -8.84 -14.81
N PRO A 171 12.60 -9.67 -14.97
CA PRO A 171 12.50 -11.12 -14.89
C PRO A 171 12.18 -11.63 -13.47
N ARG A 172 12.28 -10.77 -12.44
CA ARG A 172 11.98 -11.11 -11.04
C ARG A 172 10.50 -10.90 -10.70
N CYS A 173 9.76 -10.13 -11.51
CA CYS A 173 8.40 -9.70 -11.27
C CYS A 173 7.39 -10.66 -11.91
N TYR A 174 6.36 -11.06 -11.17
CA TYR A 174 5.22 -11.81 -11.72
C TYR A 174 4.13 -10.92 -12.33
N GLY A 175 4.22 -9.61 -12.18
CA GLY A 175 3.26 -8.66 -12.70
C GLY A 175 2.89 -7.56 -11.70
N MET A 176 1.74 -6.94 -11.88
CA MET A 176 1.31 -5.81 -11.06
C MET A 176 0.12 -6.16 -10.18
N CYS A 177 0.02 -5.48 -9.01
CA CYS A 177 -1.14 -5.42 -8.14
C CYS A 177 -1.60 -3.96 -8.06
N TYR A 178 -2.61 -3.62 -8.85
CA TYR A 178 -3.08 -2.23 -9.00
C TYR A 178 -4.26 -1.95 -8.08
N LEU A 179 -4.04 -1.06 -7.12
CA LEU A 179 -5.08 -0.47 -6.29
C LEU A 179 -5.64 0.74 -7.04
N LYS A 180 -6.85 0.61 -7.53
CA LYS A 180 -7.49 1.58 -8.44
C LYS A 180 -8.68 2.29 -7.79
N ASN A 181 -9.01 3.46 -8.30
CA ASN A 181 -10.32 4.07 -8.09
C ASN A 181 -11.38 3.46 -9.02
N ARG A 182 -12.64 3.70 -8.70
CA ARG A 182 -13.76 3.31 -9.54
C ARG A 182 -13.69 4.04 -10.89
N ARG A 183 -14.03 3.34 -11.98
CA ARG A 183 -14.01 3.84 -13.38
C ARG A 183 -12.63 4.24 -13.92
N SER A 184 -11.54 3.72 -13.37
CA SER A 184 -10.18 3.94 -13.87
C SER A 184 -9.88 3.33 -15.26
N GLY A 185 -10.82 2.67 -15.91
CA GLY A 185 -10.60 2.04 -17.22
C GLY A 185 -9.84 0.69 -17.21
N PHE A 186 -9.45 0.19 -16.03
CA PHE A 186 -8.59 -1.01 -15.89
C PHE A 186 -9.07 -2.22 -16.71
N SER A 187 -10.37 -2.53 -16.68
CA SER A 187 -10.92 -3.69 -17.40
C SER A 187 -10.74 -3.58 -18.92
N PHE A 188 -10.78 -2.36 -19.49
CA PHE A 188 -10.48 -2.15 -20.91
C PHE A 188 -8.97 -2.21 -21.20
N MET A 189 -8.14 -1.58 -20.36
CA MET A 189 -6.69 -1.59 -20.50
C MET A 189 -6.12 -3.01 -20.43
N SER A 190 -6.61 -3.82 -19.48
CA SER A 190 -6.19 -5.22 -19.32
C SER A 190 -6.73 -6.12 -20.44
N SER A 191 -7.95 -5.87 -20.95
CA SER A 191 -8.49 -6.56 -22.12
C SER A 191 -7.69 -6.26 -23.39
N ALA A 192 -7.28 -5.01 -23.57
CA ALA A 192 -6.41 -4.61 -24.68
C ALA A 192 -5.06 -5.32 -24.64
N GLU A 193 -4.45 -5.44 -23.45
CA GLU A 193 -3.18 -6.15 -23.30
C GLU A 193 -3.32 -7.66 -23.52
N LEU A 194 -4.44 -8.28 -23.09
CA LEU A 194 -4.73 -9.68 -23.42
C LEU A 194 -4.72 -9.92 -24.94
N VAL A 195 -5.49 -9.12 -25.68
CA VAL A 195 -5.55 -9.22 -27.13
C VAL A 195 -4.20 -8.89 -27.76
N ASN A 196 -3.54 -7.83 -27.29
CA ASN A 196 -2.23 -7.42 -27.77
C ASN A 196 -1.22 -8.58 -27.66
N GLN A 197 -1.06 -9.19 -26.49
CA GLN A 197 -0.10 -10.27 -26.33
C GLN A 197 -0.54 -11.56 -27.04
N ALA A 198 -1.83 -11.89 -27.03
CA ALA A 198 -2.31 -13.12 -27.65
C ALA A 198 -2.12 -13.13 -29.17
N THR A 199 -2.20 -11.98 -29.84
CA THR A 199 -2.03 -11.87 -31.29
C THR A 199 -0.56 -11.86 -31.76
N ILE A 200 0.42 -11.96 -30.83
CA ILE A 200 1.88 -12.07 -31.13
C ILE A 200 2.56 -13.22 -30.42
N SER A 201 1.82 -14.06 -29.72
CA SER A 201 2.37 -15.20 -28.99
C SER A 201 1.94 -16.52 -29.62
N SER A 202 2.88 -17.46 -29.73
CA SER A 202 2.59 -18.82 -30.17
C SER A 202 2.47 -19.75 -28.96
N ASP A 203 1.70 -20.85 -29.09
CA ASP A 203 1.55 -21.91 -28.10
C ASP A 203 1.27 -21.38 -26.67
N SER A 204 0.39 -20.38 -26.59
CA SER A 204 0.22 -19.62 -25.36
C SER A 204 -1.24 -19.57 -24.92
N ARG A 205 -1.45 -19.55 -23.60
CA ARG A 205 -2.76 -19.40 -23.00
C ARG A 205 -2.85 -18.14 -22.16
N PHE A 206 -4.01 -17.49 -22.26
CA PHE A 206 -4.34 -16.23 -21.60
C PHE A 206 -5.61 -16.41 -20.81
N GLY A 207 -5.61 -16.02 -19.54
CA GLY A 207 -6.72 -16.29 -18.62
C GLY A 207 -7.34 -15.03 -18.05
N ILE A 208 -8.64 -15.09 -17.73
CA ILE A 208 -9.39 -14.03 -17.08
C ILE A 208 -10.08 -14.59 -15.84
N LEU A 209 -9.87 -13.92 -14.71
CA LEU A 209 -10.63 -14.08 -13.47
C LEU A 209 -11.20 -12.72 -13.06
N SER A 210 -12.37 -12.72 -12.43
CA SER A 210 -12.99 -11.54 -11.84
C SER A 210 -13.56 -11.88 -10.47
N LYS A 211 -14.35 -10.98 -9.86
CA LYS A 211 -15.04 -11.24 -8.58
C LYS A 211 -16.04 -12.41 -8.66
N ALA A 212 -16.60 -12.68 -9.84
CA ALA A 212 -17.45 -13.82 -10.13
C ALA A 212 -17.28 -14.27 -11.60
N GLY A 213 -17.62 -15.52 -11.92
CA GLY A 213 -17.51 -16.05 -13.27
C GLY A 213 -18.35 -15.29 -14.30
N ALA A 214 -19.53 -14.79 -13.91
CA ALA A 214 -20.36 -13.96 -14.77
C ALA A 214 -19.67 -12.65 -15.18
N ASP A 215 -18.95 -12.00 -14.25
CA ASP A 215 -18.20 -10.77 -14.53
C ASP A 215 -16.98 -11.07 -15.44
N ALA A 216 -16.29 -12.18 -15.22
CA ALA A 216 -15.20 -12.61 -16.10
C ALA A 216 -15.70 -12.89 -17.54
N LYS A 217 -16.86 -13.55 -17.66
CA LYS A 217 -17.52 -13.76 -18.95
C LYS A 217 -17.90 -12.45 -19.63
N THR A 218 -18.50 -11.51 -18.89
CA THR A 218 -18.87 -10.18 -19.42
C THR A 218 -17.65 -9.43 -19.91
N MET A 219 -16.55 -9.44 -19.13
CA MET A 219 -15.28 -8.84 -19.57
C MET A 219 -14.79 -9.47 -20.89
N PHE A 220 -14.86 -10.79 -21.00
CA PHE A 220 -14.46 -11.50 -22.21
C PHE A 220 -15.35 -11.12 -23.41
N THR A 221 -16.69 -11.23 -23.29
CA THR A 221 -17.61 -11.01 -24.40
C THR A 221 -17.72 -9.56 -24.84
N ASP A 222 -17.67 -8.61 -23.89
CA ASP A 222 -18.01 -7.22 -24.14
C ASP A 222 -16.77 -6.33 -24.33
N LYS A 223 -15.56 -6.83 -23.94
CA LYS A 223 -14.33 -6.07 -24.07
C LYS A 223 -13.28 -6.81 -24.91
N VAL A 224 -12.87 -8.01 -24.54
CA VAL A 224 -11.80 -8.75 -25.24
C VAL A 224 -12.20 -9.06 -26.69
N VAL A 225 -13.38 -9.65 -26.91
CA VAL A 225 -13.84 -10.00 -28.26
C VAL A 225 -14.02 -8.75 -29.15
N PRO A 226 -14.68 -7.66 -28.73
CA PRO A 226 -14.78 -6.43 -29.52
C PRO A 226 -13.43 -5.81 -29.86
N ILE A 227 -12.45 -5.80 -28.96
CA ILE A 227 -11.10 -5.29 -29.23
C ILE A 227 -10.43 -6.12 -30.32
N SER A 228 -10.47 -7.45 -30.21
CA SER A 228 -9.93 -8.35 -31.24
C SER A 228 -10.57 -8.12 -32.62
N LEU A 229 -11.89 -7.95 -32.66
CA LEU A 229 -12.61 -7.67 -33.90
C LEU A 229 -12.26 -6.32 -34.51
N ASN A 230 -11.86 -5.34 -33.70
CA ASN A 230 -11.50 -4.00 -34.17
C ASN A 230 -10.08 -3.91 -34.76
N TYR A 231 -9.21 -4.88 -34.52
CA TYR A 231 -7.86 -4.87 -35.09
C TYR A 231 -7.89 -4.87 -36.61
N PRO A 232 -6.97 -4.18 -37.30
CA PRO A 232 -6.82 -4.27 -38.74
C PRO A 232 -6.34 -5.66 -39.15
N PHE A 233 -6.52 -6.02 -40.43
CA PHE A 233 -6.22 -7.34 -40.96
C PHE A 233 -4.79 -7.80 -40.64
N PHE A 234 -3.82 -6.89 -40.67
CA PHE A 234 -2.40 -7.22 -40.46
C PHE A 234 -2.04 -7.52 -38.99
N PHE A 235 -2.92 -7.20 -38.05
CA PHE A 235 -2.78 -7.58 -36.64
C PHE A 235 -3.69 -8.76 -36.27
N LYS A 236 -4.54 -9.25 -37.17
CA LYS A 236 -5.46 -10.37 -36.94
C LYS A 236 -4.84 -11.70 -37.31
N PRO A 237 -4.52 -12.58 -36.36
CA PRO A 237 -4.18 -13.96 -36.63
C PRO A 237 -5.39 -14.72 -37.19
N ILE A 238 -5.14 -15.92 -37.74
CA ILE A 238 -6.22 -16.85 -38.11
C ILE A 238 -6.98 -17.24 -36.85
N GLN A 239 -8.29 -17.08 -36.88
CA GLN A 239 -9.19 -17.40 -35.76
C GLN A 239 -10.00 -18.66 -36.06
N ASP A 240 -10.08 -19.58 -35.09
CA ASP A 240 -10.95 -20.73 -35.09
C ASP A 240 -12.29 -20.40 -34.43
N GLY A 241 -13.39 -20.91 -34.98
CA GLY A 241 -14.71 -20.76 -34.38
C GLY A 241 -15.50 -19.54 -34.85
N MET A 242 -16.40 -19.06 -33.99
CA MET A 242 -17.30 -17.94 -34.29
C MET A 242 -16.58 -16.59 -34.19
N ASP A 243 -17.02 -15.60 -34.95
CA ASP A 243 -16.53 -14.22 -34.83
C ASP A 243 -16.71 -13.64 -33.42
N ARG A 244 -17.78 -14.04 -32.72
CA ARG A 244 -18.10 -13.61 -31.35
C ARG A 244 -18.24 -14.80 -30.40
N PRO A 245 -17.12 -15.40 -29.98
CA PRO A 245 -17.14 -16.51 -29.05
C PRO A 245 -17.59 -16.08 -27.65
N LYS A 246 -18.16 -17.01 -26.87
CA LYS A 246 -18.65 -16.75 -25.50
C LYS A 246 -17.78 -17.36 -24.41
N THR A 247 -16.87 -18.27 -24.77
CA THR A 247 -16.07 -19.04 -23.79
C THR A 247 -14.58 -18.96 -24.07
N GLU A 248 -14.16 -19.09 -25.30
CA GLU A 248 -12.75 -19.14 -25.73
C GLU A 248 -12.60 -18.39 -27.05
N LEU A 249 -11.60 -17.53 -27.15
CA LEU A 249 -11.11 -16.92 -28.39
C LEU A 249 -9.81 -17.64 -28.77
N ALA A 250 -9.83 -18.38 -29.87
CA ALA A 250 -8.73 -19.21 -30.30
C ALA A 250 -8.10 -18.72 -31.62
N TYR A 251 -6.83 -18.43 -31.59
CA TYR A 251 -6.02 -18.05 -32.75
C TYR A 251 -5.25 -19.28 -33.26
N ARG A 252 -5.96 -20.16 -33.94
CA ARG A 252 -5.41 -21.38 -34.53
C ARG A 252 -6.09 -21.71 -35.86
N VAL A 253 -5.48 -22.59 -36.61
CA VAL A 253 -6.10 -23.10 -37.84
C VAL A 253 -7.33 -23.94 -37.48
N PRO A 254 -8.52 -23.70 -38.10
CA PRO A 254 -9.73 -24.41 -37.79
C PRO A 254 -9.60 -25.93 -38.05
N ALA A 255 -10.00 -26.75 -37.06
CA ALA A 255 -9.98 -28.19 -37.16
C ALA A 255 -11.12 -28.76 -38.01
N SER A 256 -12.19 -28.01 -38.27
CA SER A 256 -13.38 -28.43 -39.02
C SER A 256 -13.06 -28.64 -40.49
N LYS A 257 -13.37 -29.86 -41.01
CA LYS A 257 -13.21 -30.18 -42.44
C LYS A 257 -13.96 -29.19 -43.38
N PHE A 258 -15.08 -28.65 -42.95
CA PHE A 258 -15.86 -27.68 -43.74
C PHE A 258 -15.21 -26.31 -43.81
N THR A 259 -14.72 -25.83 -42.72
CA THR A 259 -14.02 -24.54 -42.62
C THR A 259 -12.64 -24.64 -43.29
N ARG A 260 -11.96 -25.78 -43.14
CA ARG A 260 -10.71 -26.12 -43.83
C ARG A 260 -10.90 -26.11 -45.36
N ARG A 261 -11.95 -26.72 -45.91
CA ARG A 261 -12.26 -26.71 -47.35
C ARG A 261 -12.54 -25.29 -47.89
N LYS A 262 -13.08 -24.41 -47.08
CA LYS A 262 -13.33 -23.02 -47.42
C LYS A 262 -12.03 -22.19 -47.49
N LEU A 263 -11.06 -22.53 -46.62
CA LEU A 263 -9.71 -22.00 -46.59
C LEU A 263 -8.84 -22.65 -47.70
N ASP A 264 -8.90 -23.96 -47.89
CA ASP A 264 -8.17 -24.75 -48.89
C ASP A 264 -8.54 -24.37 -50.34
N SER A 265 -9.72 -23.76 -50.55
CA SER A 265 -10.11 -23.29 -51.88
C SER A 265 -9.41 -21.98 -52.31
N GLN A 266 -8.59 -21.39 -51.45
CA GLN A 266 -8.01 -20.06 -51.67
C GLN A 266 -6.47 -20.04 -51.79
N GLU A 267 -5.69 -21.01 -51.22
CA GLU A 267 -4.23 -21.15 -51.40
C GLU A 267 -3.71 -22.50 -50.81
N ASN A 268 -2.43 -22.83 -51.13
CA ASN A 268 -1.80 -24.09 -50.70
C ASN A 268 -1.96 -24.35 -49.17
N PRO A 269 -2.63 -25.43 -48.78
CA PRO A 269 -2.92 -25.71 -47.36
C PRO A 269 -1.68 -26.02 -46.50
N GLU A 270 -0.53 -26.28 -47.11
CA GLU A 270 0.73 -26.65 -46.44
C GLU A 270 1.50 -25.47 -45.83
N GLU A 271 1.08 -24.23 -46.12
CA GLU A 271 1.79 -23.01 -45.65
C GLU A 271 1.07 -22.24 -44.54
N MET A 272 -0.06 -22.72 -44.02
CA MET A 272 -0.83 -21.99 -43.02
C MET A 272 -0.51 -22.47 -41.62
N GLU A 273 0.27 -21.68 -40.91
CA GLU A 273 0.52 -21.85 -39.47
C GLU A 273 -0.41 -20.95 -38.64
N GLY A 274 -1.10 -21.56 -37.66
CA GLY A 274 -1.83 -20.83 -36.61
C GLY A 274 -0.89 -20.46 -35.46
N LEU A 275 -1.30 -19.53 -34.63
CA LEU A 275 -0.54 -19.19 -33.38
C LEU A 275 -0.73 -20.25 -32.28
N ASP A 276 -1.74 -21.11 -32.38
CA ASP A 276 -2.15 -22.04 -31.34
C ASP A 276 -2.29 -21.40 -29.94
N THR A 277 -2.86 -20.21 -29.96
CA THR A 277 -3.01 -19.36 -28.78
C THR A 277 -4.48 -19.14 -28.46
N THR A 278 -4.79 -19.14 -27.15
CA THR A 278 -6.17 -18.99 -26.67
C THR A 278 -6.29 -17.95 -25.58
N ILE A 279 -7.45 -17.24 -25.57
CA ILE A 279 -7.90 -16.40 -24.45
C ILE A 279 -9.20 -17.01 -23.94
N ASP A 280 -9.26 -17.33 -22.65
CA ASP A 280 -10.46 -17.85 -22.01
C ASP A 280 -10.74 -17.18 -20.66
N TRP A 281 -11.86 -17.52 -20.04
CA TRP A 281 -12.23 -17.09 -18.71
C TRP A 281 -12.67 -18.30 -17.88
N LYS A 282 -12.51 -18.22 -16.56
CA LYS A 282 -12.97 -19.25 -15.62
C LYS A 282 -13.83 -18.67 -14.50
N ASN A 283 -14.62 -19.55 -13.89
CA ASN A 283 -15.32 -19.22 -12.66
C ASN A 283 -14.32 -18.92 -11.54
N THR A 284 -14.72 -18.00 -10.67
CA THR A 284 -13.95 -17.61 -9.49
C THR A 284 -13.88 -18.75 -8.49
N GLY A 285 -12.70 -19.02 -8.00
CA GLY A 285 -12.43 -20.09 -7.03
C GLY A 285 -10.95 -20.22 -6.70
N ASP A 286 -10.64 -20.78 -5.53
CA ASP A 286 -9.27 -20.91 -5.03
C ASP A 286 -8.36 -21.70 -6.02
N ASN A 287 -8.91 -22.70 -6.73
CA ASN A 287 -8.18 -23.58 -7.65
C ASN A 287 -8.40 -23.22 -9.13
N SER A 288 -8.97 -22.06 -9.44
CA SER A 288 -9.14 -21.64 -10.84
C SER A 288 -7.79 -21.53 -11.54
N TYR A 289 -7.67 -22.12 -12.74
CA TYR A 289 -6.43 -22.26 -13.50
C TYR A 289 -5.36 -23.19 -12.90
N ASP A 290 -5.66 -24.00 -11.88
CA ASP A 290 -4.68 -24.95 -11.36
C ASP A 290 -4.22 -25.93 -12.46
N GLY A 291 -2.91 -26.21 -12.50
CA GLY A 291 -2.30 -27.11 -13.48
C GLY A 291 -2.12 -26.53 -14.90
N GLU A 292 -2.53 -25.28 -15.13
CA GLU A 292 -2.41 -24.65 -16.44
C GLU A 292 -1.14 -23.80 -16.59
N LYS A 293 -0.67 -23.63 -17.83
CA LYS A 293 0.46 -22.75 -18.15
C LYS A 293 -0.07 -21.49 -18.80
N LEU A 294 0.09 -20.35 -18.12
CA LEU A 294 -0.42 -19.08 -18.58
C LEU A 294 0.71 -18.11 -18.99
N LYS A 295 0.48 -17.38 -20.08
CA LYS A 295 1.35 -16.29 -20.54
C LYS A 295 0.96 -14.96 -19.90
N LEU A 296 -0.35 -14.70 -19.82
CA LEU A 296 -0.90 -13.56 -19.09
C LEU A 296 -2.17 -14.00 -18.37
N LEU A 297 -2.28 -13.65 -17.11
CA LEU A 297 -3.49 -13.79 -16.30
C LEU A 297 -3.98 -12.40 -15.91
N VAL A 298 -5.24 -12.10 -16.19
CA VAL A 298 -5.90 -10.90 -15.70
C VAL A 298 -6.81 -11.26 -14.54
N HIS A 299 -6.60 -10.57 -13.42
CA HIS A 299 -7.47 -10.56 -12.27
C HIS A 299 -8.18 -9.22 -12.17
N ASP A 300 -9.44 -9.13 -12.61
CA ASP A 300 -10.26 -7.95 -12.38
C ASP A 300 -11.06 -8.09 -11.09
N GLU A 301 -11.23 -6.99 -10.36
CA GLU A 301 -12.00 -6.90 -9.11
C GLU A 301 -11.54 -7.89 -8.01
N SER A 302 -10.22 -8.16 -7.92
CA SER A 302 -9.63 -9.13 -6.98
C SER A 302 -9.83 -8.80 -5.51
N GLY A 303 -10.05 -7.53 -5.15
CA GLY A 303 -10.40 -7.09 -3.79
C GLY A 303 -11.85 -7.33 -3.41
N LYS A 304 -12.68 -7.84 -4.33
CA LYS A 304 -14.12 -8.08 -4.12
C LYS A 304 -14.49 -9.56 -4.09
N TRP A 305 -13.53 -10.46 -3.92
CA TRP A 305 -13.79 -11.87 -3.79
C TRP A 305 -14.47 -12.17 -2.46
N LEU A 306 -15.66 -12.74 -2.53
CA LEU A 306 -16.47 -13.08 -1.36
C LEU A 306 -16.08 -14.46 -0.81
N ARG A 307 -16.18 -14.63 0.51
CA ARG A 307 -15.98 -15.94 1.14
C ARG A 307 -17.00 -16.96 0.63
N PRO A 308 -16.63 -18.27 0.48
CA PRO A 308 -15.40 -18.88 1.03
C PRO A 308 -14.14 -18.68 0.19
N ASP A 309 -14.26 -18.23 -1.07
CA ASP A 309 -13.13 -18.05 -1.98
C ASP A 309 -12.15 -16.97 -1.46
N ASN A 310 -10.86 -17.20 -1.71
CA ASN A 310 -9.80 -16.35 -1.16
C ASN A 310 -8.74 -16.03 -2.22
N ILE A 311 -8.59 -14.74 -2.54
CA ILE A 311 -7.59 -14.27 -3.51
C ILE A 311 -6.16 -14.67 -3.14
N LEU A 312 -5.81 -14.77 -1.85
CA LEU A 312 -4.48 -15.20 -1.42
C LEU A 312 -4.23 -16.68 -1.75
N ASN A 313 -5.26 -17.53 -1.59
CA ASN A 313 -5.18 -18.95 -1.93
C ASN A 313 -5.06 -19.10 -3.44
N ASN A 314 -5.94 -18.45 -4.21
CA ASN A 314 -5.87 -18.51 -5.68
C ASN A 314 -4.54 -17.96 -6.19
N TRP A 315 -4.00 -16.87 -5.61
CA TRP A 315 -2.70 -16.36 -6.02
C TRP A 315 -1.55 -17.35 -5.79
N ARG A 316 -1.60 -18.14 -4.71
CA ARG A 316 -0.61 -19.22 -4.49
C ARG A 316 -0.63 -20.25 -5.61
N VAL A 317 -1.82 -20.61 -6.07
CA VAL A 317 -2.03 -21.55 -7.18
C VAL A 317 -1.60 -20.91 -8.51
N THR A 318 -2.19 -19.77 -8.87
CA THR A 318 -1.98 -19.15 -10.18
C THR A 318 -0.57 -18.62 -10.39
N LYS A 319 0.14 -18.24 -9.33
CA LYS A 319 1.55 -17.90 -9.39
C LYS A 319 2.41 -19.05 -9.93
N THR A 320 2.04 -20.30 -9.67
CA THR A 320 2.74 -21.47 -10.19
C THR A 320 2.51 -21.65 -11.68
N CYS A 321 1.34 -21.25 -12.19
CA CYS A 321 0.97 -21.30 -13.60
C CYS A 321 1.76 -20.31 -14.48
N LEU A 322 2.35 -19.30 -13.85
CA LEU A 322 3.15 -18.24 -14.52
C LEU A 322 4.66 -18.55 -14.54
N ARG A 323 5.08 -19.73 -14.11
CA ARG A 323 6.51 -20.11 -14.07
C ARG A 323 6.74 -21.50 -14.61
N LEU A 324 7.97 -21.74 -15.09
CA LEU A 324 8.49 -23.06 -15.41
C LEU A 324 9.77 -23.27 -14.59
N GLY A 325 9.68 -24.09 -13.56
CA GLY A 325 10.75 -24.22 -12.58
C GLY A 325 11.01 -22.89 -11.87
N SER A 326 12.24 -22.36 -11.96
CA SER A 326 12.65 -21.07 -11.39
C SER A 326 12.39 -19.88 -12.31
N ARG A 327 12.07 -20.12 -13.60
CA ARG A 327 11.90 -19.07 -14.61
C ARG A 327 10.44 -18.61 -14.66
N ILE A 328 10.22 -17.30 -14.57
CA ILE A 328 8.94 -16.67 -14.79
C ILE A 328 8.71 -16.61 -16.32
N ILE A 329 7.63 -17.22 -16.79
CA ILE A 329 7.26 -17.32 -18.21
C ILE A 329 6.02 -16.53 -18.57
N GLY A 330 5.20 -16.23 -17.57
CA GLY A 330 3.97 -15.45 -17.71
C GLY A 330 3.90 -14.33 -16.70
N LYS A 331 2.92 -13.46 -16.87
CA LYS A 331 2.69 -12.29 -16.00
C LYS A 331 1.24 -12.24 -15.52
N CYS A 332 1.00 -11.52 -14.44
CA CYS A 332 -0.35 -11.24 -13.93
C CYS A 332 -0.60 -9.73 -13.93
N MET A 333 -1.73 -9.32 -14.48
CA MET A 333 -2.27 -7.98 -14.37
C MET A 333 -3.47 -8.02 -13.43
N MET A 334 -3.25 -7.64 -12.17
CA MET A 334 -4.27 -7.66 -11.13
C MET A 334 -4.68 -6.23 -10.81
N GLY A 335 -5.98 -5.96 -10.78
CA GLY A 335 -6.49 -4.62 -10.44
C GLY A 335 -7.83 -4.67 -9.74
N SER A 336 -8.00 -3.86 -8.69
CA SER A 336 -9.26 -3.76 -7.96
C SER A 336 -9.38 -2.44 -7.21
N THR A 337 -10.62 -2.01 -7.00
CA THR A 337 -10.98 -1.21 -5.82
C THR A 337 -11.00 -2.14 -4.60
N SER A 338 -10.77 -1.63 -3.41
CA SER A 338 -10.97 -2.42 -2.20
C SER A 338 -12.46 -2.61 -1.89
N ASN A 339 -12.80 -3.74 -1.30
CA ASN A 339 -14.08 -3.95 -0.61
C ASN A 339 -13.88 -3.70 0.89
N ALA A 340 -14.97 -3.67 1.65
CA ALA A 340 -14.90 -3.71 3.11
C ALA A 340 -14.03 -4.89 3.57
N LEU A 341 -13.25 -4.69 4.62
CA LEU A 341 -12.21 -5.66 5.01
C LEU A 341 -12.78 -7.03 5.39
N ASP A 342 -13.95 -7.05 6.02
CA ASP A 342 -14.69 -8.28 6.37
C ASP A 342 -15.27 -9.02 5.15
N LYS A 343 -15.51 -8.30 4.04
CA LYS A 343 -16.05 -8.83 2.77
C LYS A 343 -14.96 -9.21 1.75
N GLY A 344 -13.75 -9.51 2.21
CA GLY A 344 -12.62 -9.95 1.36
C GLY A 344 -11.58 -8.89 1.06
N GLY A 345 -11.83 -7.61 1.37
CA GLY A 345 -10.87 -6.51 1.21
C GLY A 345 -9.57 -6.72 2.01
N ASP A 346 -9.64 -7.36 3.18
CA ASP A 346 -8.48 -7.69 4.01
C ASP A 346 -7.46 -8.60 3.28
N ASN A 347 -7.93 -9.59 2.53
CA ASN A 347 -7.06 -10.47 1.77
C ASN A 347 -6.34 -9.72 0.63
N PHE A 348 -7.06 -8.81 -0.04
CA PHE A 348 -6.46 -7.97 -1.07
C PHE A 348 -5.48 -6.94 -0.47
N LYS A 349 -5.82 -6.32 0.67
CA LYS A 349 -4.92 -5.44 1.43
C LYS A 349 -3.59 -6.15 1.75
N LYS A 350 -3.65 -7.38 2.27
CA LYS A 350 -2.46 -8.20 2.56
C LYS A 350 -1.63 -8.47 1.30
N LEU A 351 -2.27 -8.80 0.19
CA LEU A 351 -1.61 -9.06 -1.08
C LEU A 351 -0.96 -7.80 -1.65
N TYR A 352 -1.65 -6.65 -1.58
CA TYR A 352 -1.15 -5.37 -2.03
C TYR A 352 0.12 -4.94 -1.28
N TYR A 353 0.10 -4.97 0.06
CA TYR A 353 1.28 -4.62 0.86
C TYR A 353 2.41 -5.67 0.78
N ALA A 354 2.09 -6.93 0.49
CA ALA A 354 3.09 -7.94 0.16
C ALA A 354 3.75 -7.71 -1.22
N SER A 355 3.21 -6.80 -2.03
CA SER A 355 3.71 -6.42 -3.36
C SER A 355 4.59 -5.17 -3.34
N ASP A 356 4.88 -4.61 -2.17
CA ASP A 356 5.71 -3.42 -1.97
C ASP A 356 7.15 -3.67 -2.43
N VAL A 357 7.59 -2.91 -3.43
CA VAL A 357 8.92 -3.03 -4.05
C VAL A 357 10.07 -2.65 -3.12
N THR A 358 9.80 -1.95 -2.02
CA THR A 358 10.81 -1.61 -1.00
C THR A 358 11.13 -2.80 -0.10
N LYS A 359 10.25 -3.82 -0.06
CA LYS A 359 10.35 -5.02 0.79
C LYS A 359 10.65 -6.26 -0.04
N ARG A 360 11.88 -6.36 -0.55
CA ARG A 360 12.33 -7.47 -1.39
C ARG A 360 13.13 -8.51 -0.60
N ASN A 361 13.00 -9.77 -1.00
CA ASN A 361 13.81 -10.86 -0.50
C ASN A 361 15.23 -10.87 -1.16
N ARG A 362 16.08 -11.83 -0.78
CA ARG A 362 17.46 -11.96 -1.32
C ARG A 362 17.49 -12.14 -2.84
N ASN A 363 16.43 -12.66 -3.44
CA ASN A 363 16.33 -12.85 -4.89
C ASN A 363 15.80 -11.60 -5.61
N GLY A 364 15.57 -10.50 -4.89
CA GLY A 364 15.04 -9.25 -5.41
C GLY A 364 13.54 -9.30 -5.73
N GLN A 365 12.81 -10.31 -5.25
CA GLN A 365 11.35 -10.42 -5.40
C GLN A 365 10.64 -9.85 -4.18
N THR A 366 9.48 -9.23 -4.38
CA THR A 366 8.55 -8.91 -3.30
C THR A 366 7.97 -10.19 -2.69
N ASN A 367 7.33 -10.11 -1.52
CA ASN A 367 6.77 -11.29 -0.86
C ASN A 367 5.66 -11.97 -1.70
N SER A 368 4.82 -11.19 -2.40
CA SER A 368 3.84 -11.73 -3.35
C SER A 368 4.47 -12.15 -4.68
N GLY A 369 5.54 -11.49 -5.09
CA GLY A 369 6.15 -11.54 -6.41
C GLY A 369 5.56 -10.52 -7.40
N LEU A 370 4.44 -9.84 -7.04
CA LEU A 370 3.86 -8.73 -7.80
C LEU A 370 4.49 -7.41 -7.38
N TYR A 371 4.29 -6.36 -8.17
CA TYR A 371 4.63 -4.98 -7.83
C TYR A 371 3.35 -4.18 -7.61
N SER A 372 3.24 -3.50 -6.46
CA SER A 372 2.09 -2.65 -6.14
C SER A 372 2.13 -1.34 -6.92
N LEU A 373 0.96 -0.93 -7.42
CA LEU A 373 0.74 0.37 -8.03
C LEU A 373 -0.53 0.98 -7.43
N PHE A 374 -0.44 2.22 -7.00
CA PHE A 374 -1.58 3.05 -6.61
C PHE A 374 -1.59 4.32 -7.46
N ILE A 375 -2.72 4.61 -8.09
CA ILE A 375 -2.96 5.90 -8.76
C ILE A 375 -4.13 6.56 -8.02
N PRO A 376 -3.89 7.70 -7.33
CA PRO A 376 -4.93 8.44 -6.63
C PRO A 376 -6.07 8.86 -7.55
N MET A 377 -7.27 8.99 -7.00
CA MET A 377 -8.47 9.27 -7.76
C MET A 377 -8.38 10.56 -8.59
N GLU A 378 -7.72 11.58 -8.08
CA GLU A 378 -7.56 12.87 -8.73
C GLU A 378 -6.84 12.81 -10.08
N TRP A 379 -6.09 11.73 -10.35
CA TRP A 379 -5.41 11.52 -11.62
C TRP A 379 -6.30 11.00 -12.73
N SER A 380 -7.48 10.46 -12.43
CA SER A 380 -8.34 9.79 -13.41
C SER A 380 -9.84 10.02 -13.19
N TYR A 381 -10.20 11.06 -12.43
CA TYR A 381 -11.60 11.36 -12.16
C TYR A 381 -12.28 12.00 -13.38
N GLU A 382 -13.37 11.38 -13.84
CA GLU A 382 -14.11 11.85 -15.01
C GLU A 382 -14.67 13.26 -14.79
N GLY A 383 -14.62 14.08 -15.84
CA GLY A 383 -15.08 15.48 -15.81
C GLY A 383 -14.00 16.47 -15.33
N PHE A 384 -12.83 16.00 -14.86
CA PHE A 384 -11.72 16.85 -14.42
C PHE A 384 -10.41 16.57 -15.18
N ILE A 385 -10.52 16.09 -16.40
CA ILE A 385 -9.38 15.83 -17.30
C ILE A 385 -9.49 16.78 -18.48
N ASP A 386 -8.42 17.52 -18.75
CA ASP A 386 -8.37 18.48 -19.84
C ASP A 386 -8.26 17.79 -21.22
N THR A 387 -8.36 18.57 -22.28
CA THR A 387 -8.25 18.09 -23.69
C THR A 387 -6.92 17.37 -23.97
N TYR A 388 -5.89 17.65 -23.18
CA TYR A 388 -4.56 17.03 -23.30
C TYR A 388 -4.42 15.74 -22.46
N GLY A 389 -5.49 15.33 -21.78
CA GLY A 389 -5.48 14.15 -20.90
C GLY A 389 -4.78 14.37 -19.57
N ILE A 390 -4.58 15.63 -19.18
CA ILE A 390 -3.95 16.01 -17.90
C ILE A 390 -5.04 16.32 -16.88
N PRO A 391 -4.95 15.84 -15.62
CA PRO A 391 -5.93 16.15 -14.60
C PRO A 391 -5.83 17.61 -14.14
N VAL A 392 -7.00 18.23 -13.90
CA VAL A 392 -7.14 19.57 -13.33
C VAL A 392 -7.27 19.43 -11.81
N PHE A 393 -6.14 19.53 -11.08
CA PHE A 393 -6.09 19.30 -9.64
C PHE A 393 -6.74 20.44 -8.85
N ASP A 394 -6.23 21.64 -9.06
CA ASP A 394 -6.67 22.85 -8.37
C ASP A 394 -7.62 23.66 -9.26
N THR A 395 -8.43 24.52 -8.67
CA THR A 395 -9.33 25.42 -9.38
C THR A 395 -8.55 26.34 -10.32
N PRO A 396 -8.78 26.24 -11.63
CA PRO A 396 -8.03 27.03 -12.63
C PRO A 396 -8.46 28.50 -12.58
N LYS A 397 -7.54 29.41 -12.89
CA LYS A 397 -7.83 30.86 -12.96
C LYS A 397 -8.82 31.23 -14.06
N THR A 398 -8.84 30.47 -15.13
CA THR A 398 -9.78 30.55 -16.26
C THR A 398 -10.27 29.16 -16.57
N PRO A 399 -11.56 28.97 -16.90
CA PRO A 399 -12.08 27.66 -17.24
C PRO A 399 -11.24 26.97 -18.31
N VAL A 400 -11.03 25.67 -18.13
CA VAL A 400 -10.23 24.81 -19.00
C VAL A 400 -11.16 23.88 -19.76
N LYS A 401 -10.91 23.67 -21.05
CA LYS A 401 -11.70 22.74 -21.85
C LYS A 401 -11.37 21.29 -21.46
N GLY A 402 -12.38 20.56 -21.02
CA GLY A 402 -12.29 19.15 -20.73
C GLY A 402 -12.24 18.25 -21.96
N ILE A 403 -11.77 17.03 -21.76
CA ILE A 403 -11.69 16.00 -22.80
C ILE A 403 -13.08 15.58 -23.31
N ASP A 404 -14.10 15.71 -22.47
CA ASP A 404 -15.52 15.49 -22.80
C ASP A 404 -16.19 16.66 -23.52
N GLY A 405 -15.44 17.75 -23.74
CA GLY A 405 -15.90 18.98 -24.39
C GLY A 405 -16.56 19.99 -23.45
N ASN A 406 -16.78 19.67 -22.18
CA ASN A 406 -17.28 20.58 -21.17
C ASN A 406 -16.18 21.51 -20.65
N GLU A 407 -16.58 22.64 -20.04
CA GLU A 407 -15.65 23.53 -19.35
C GLU A 407 -15.47 23.09 -17.91
N ILE A 408 -14.20 23.08 -17.43
CA ILE A 408 -13.80 22.76 -16.06
C ILE A 408 -13.45 24.09 -15.40
N ASP A 409 -14.28 24.53 -14.47
CA ASP A 409 -14.18 25.81 -13.76
C ASP A 409 -13.66 25.69 -12.32
N TYR A 410 -13.65 24.48 -11.76
CA TYR A 410 -13.04 24.16 -10.45
C TYR A 410 -12.27 22.84 -10.49
N GLY A 411 -11.38 22.61 -9.51
CA GLY A 411 -10.48 21.47 -9.50
C GLY A 411 -11.09 20.21 -8.89
N VAL A 412 -10.53 19.05 -9.25
CA VAL A 412 -10.97 17.74 -8.72
C VAL A 412 -10.80 17.60 -7.21
N ILE A 413 -9.81 18.29 -6.62
CA ILE A 413 -9.57 18.26 -5.17
C ILE A 413 -10.71 18.95 -4.43
N GLU A 414 -11.16 20.10 -4.93
CA GLU A 414 -12.30 20.82 -4.39
C GLU A 414 -13.59 20.01 -4.55
N HIS A 415 -13.81 19.39 -5.73
CA HIS A 415 -14.94 18.50 -5.94
C HIS A 415 -14.98 17.36 -4.92
N TRP A 416 -13.85 16.66 -4.76
CA TRP A 416 -13.73 15.55 -3.80
C TRP A 416 -14.02 16.00 -2.36
N GLN A 417 -13.54 17.19 -1.98
CA GLN A 417 -13.78 17.74 -0.64
C GLN A 417 -15.27 18.06 -0.44
N ASN A 418 -15.94 18.62 -1.44
CA ASN A 418 -17.37 18.91 -1.39
C ASN A 418 -18.22 17.63 -1.23
N GLU A 419 -17.86 16.55 -1.95
CA GLU A 419 -18.51 15.25 -1.80
C GLU A 419 -18.30 14.67 -0.39
N VAL A 420 -17.08 14.73 0.14
CA VAL A 420 -16.76 14.32 1.51
C VAL A 420 -17.55 15.12 2.54
N ASP A 421 -17.61 16.43 2.38
CA ASP A 421 -18.34 17.32 3.29
C ASP A 421 -19.85 17.04 3.27
N GLY A 422 -20.39 16.72 2.09
CA GLY A 422 -21.80 16.32 1.93
C GLY A 422 -22.14 14.98 2.62
N LEU A 423 -21.15 14.09 2.76
CA LEU A 423 -21.34 12.76 3.35
C LEU A 423 -21.00 12.69 4.86
N LYS A 424 -20.61 13.80 5.50
CA LYS A 424 -20.20 13.80 6.93
C LYS A 424 -21.26 13.26 7.88
N SER A 425 -22.54 13.39 7.55
CA SER A 425 -23.64 12.86 8.35
C SER A 425 -23.93 11.37 8.11
N ASP A 426 -23.38 10.78 7.03
CA ASP A 426 -23.52 9.37 6.66
C ASP A 426 -22.13 8.70 6.66
N SER A 427 -21.74 8.17 7.81
CA SER A 427 -20.43 7.56 7.98
C SER A 427 -20.20 6.32 7.11
N ASP A 428 -21.25 5.55 6.79
CA ASP A 428 -21.14 4.38 5.90
C ASP A 428 -20.95 4.84 4.45
N GLY A 429 -21.73 5.80 4.01
CA GLY A 429 -21.59 6.43 2.69
C GLY A 429 -20.24 7.09 2.52
N LEU A 430 -19.77 7.80 3.54
CA LEU A 430 -18.46 8.44 3.56
C LEU A 430 -17.30 7.40 3.41
N ASN A 431 -17.32 6.33 4.20
CA ASN A 431 -16.30 5.29 4.11
C ASN A 431 -16.36 4.55 2.76
N GLU A 432 -17.56 4.31 2.20
CA GLU A 432 -17.70 3.74 0.87
C GLU A 432 -17.13 4.69 -0.20
N TYR A 433 -17.40 6.00 -0.10
CA TYR A 433 -16.86 7.00 -1.03
C TYR A 433 -15.33 7.01 -1.01
N TYR A 434 -14.70 7.00 0.18
CA TYR A 434 -13.25 6.91 0.31
C TYR A 434 -12.68 5.64 -0.35
N ARG A 435 -13.33 4.49 -0.18
CA ARG A 435 -12.90 3.22 -0.82
C ARG A 435 -13.03 3.24 -2.34
N GLN A 436 -14.06 3.90 -2.86
CA GLN A 436 -14.32 3.97 -4.30
C GLN A 436 -13.44 5.03 -4.99
N PHE A 437 -13.16 6.14 -4.30
CA PHE A 437 -12.43 7.30 -4.81
C PHE A 437 -11.28 7.69 -3.86
N PRO A 438 -10.30 6.79 -3.67
CA PRO A 438 -9.23 7.00 -2.71
C PRO A 438 -8.21 8.02 -3.22
N ARG A 439 -7.83 8.96 -2.36
CA ARG A 439 -6.67 9.84 -2.56
C ARG A 439 -5.39 9.29 -1.96
N THR A 440 -5.53 8.35 -1.01
CA THR A 440 -4.42 7.64 -0.38
C THR A 440 -4.72 6.13 -0.34
N GLU A 441 -3.69 5.31 -0.16
CA GLU A 441 -3.86 3.86 0.00
C GLU A 441 -4.73 3.53 1.23
N GLN A 442 -4.62 4.34 2.29
CA GLN A 442 -5.40 4.20 3.52
C GLN A 442 -6.88 4.45 3.26
N HIS A 443 -7.23 5.44 2.44
CA HIS A 443 -8.62 5.68 2.02
C HIS A 443 -9.22 4.43 1.36
N ALA A 444 -8.46 3.77 0.48
CA ALA A 444 -8.91 2.57 -0.22
C ALA A 444 -9.20 1.39 0.72
N PHE A 445 -8.56 1.35 1.90
CA PHE A 445 -8.67 0.24 2.84
C PHE A 445 -9.43 0.60 4.13
N ARG A 446 -10.28 1.63 4.08
CA ARG A 446 -11.19 1.96 5.20
C ARG A 446 -12.22 0.85 5.44
N ASP A 447 -12.58 0.64 6.70
CA ASP A 447 -13.56 -0.36 7.10
C ASP A 447 -15.00 0.20 7.20
N GLU A 448 -15.99 -0.66 7.33
CA GLU A 448 -17.38 -0.26 7.53
C GLU A 448 -17.64 0.08 9.00
N THR A 449 -18.44 1.13 9.24
CA THR A 449 -18.78 1.65 10.58
C THR A 449 -19.53 0.63 11.45
N LYS A 450 -20.24 -0.31 10.84
CA LYS A 450 -21.11 -1.27 11.54
C LYS A 450 -20.40 -2.27 12.46
N GLN A 451 -19.08 -2.39 12.35
CA GLN A 451 -18.29 -3.35 13.13
C GLN A 451 -17.37 -2.70 14.16
N SER A 452 -17.20 -1.38 14.13
CA SER A 452 -16.40 -0.67 15.11
C SER A 452 -17.21 -0.25 16.33
N LEU A 453 -16.65 -0.47 17.50
CA LEU A 453 -17.18 0.05 18.76
C LEU A 453 -16.92 1.57 18.90
N PHE A 454 -15.91 2.09 18.17
CA PHE A 454 -15.37 3.44 18.35
C PHE A 454 -15.71 4.37 17.18
N ASN A 455 -15.52 5.68 17.39
CA ASN A 455 -15.76 6.72 16.40
C ASN A 455 -14.74 6.65 15.25
N LEU A 456 -15.11 5.99 14.16
CA LEU A 456 -14.25 5.79 12.99
C LEU A 456 -13.90 7.10 12.31
N THR A 457 -14.77 8.10 12.32
CA THR A 457 -14.50 9.39 11.67
C THR A 457 -13.26 10.04 12.28
N LYS A 458 -13.20 10.15 13.60
CA LYS A 458 -12.05 10.72 14.30
C LYS A 458 -10.77 9.91 14.10
N ILE A 459 -10.88 8.57 14.12
CA ILE A 459 -9.72 7.68 13.88
C ILE A 459 -9.15 7.92 12.49
N TYR A 460 -10.00 7.97 11.46
CA TYR A 460 -9.55 8.17 10.09
C TYR A 460 -9.05 9.60 9.84
N GLU A 461 -9.66 10.62 10.43
CA GLU A 461 -9.13 11.99 10.41
C GLU A 461 -7.70 12.05 10.99
N GLN A 462 -7.45 11.35 12.09
CA GLN A 462 -6.11 11.27 12.67
C GLN A 462 -5.13 10.52 11.76
N ILE A 463 -5.55 9.42 11.13
CA ILE A 463 -4.72 8.68 10.18
C ILE A 463 -4.36 9.57 8.99
N ASP A 464 -5.31 10.31 8.44
CA ASP A 464 -5.08 11.22 7.32
C ASP A 464 -4.09 12.33 7.71
N TYR A 465 -4.26 12.93 8.89
CA TYR A 465 -3.33 13.92 9.44
C TYR A 465 -1.91 13.37 9.62
N ASN A 466 -1.78 12.14 10.14
CA ASN A 466 -0.48 11.48 10.35
C ASN A 466 0.22 11.16 9.02
N ASN A 467 -0.52 10.94 7.94
CA ASN A 467 0.01 10.67 6.61
C ASN A 467 0.42 11.94 5.85
N ASP A 468 0.14 13.13 6.39
CA ASP A 468 0.69 14.36 5.82
C ASP A 468 2.22 14.32 5.88
N LEU A 469 2.87 14.57 4.74
CA LEU A 469 4.33 14.55 4.61
C LEU A 469 5.06 15.45 5.64
N ARG A 470 4.40 16.51 6.12
CA ARG A 470 4.93 17.42 7.15
C ARG A 470 5.03 16.77 8.53
N ASN A 471 4.20 15.77 8.80
CA ASN A 471 4.13 15.06 10.09
C ASN A 471 4.90 13.72 10.07
N SER A 472 5.43 13.30 8.94
CA SER A 472 6.09 11.98 8.77
C SER A 472 7.37 11.80 9.61
N ASN A 473 7.98 12.88 10.07
CA ASN A 473 9.21 12.87 10.85
C ASN A 473 9.00 12.86 12.38
N ILE A 474 7.77 12.79 12.86
CA ILE A 474 7.46 12.78 14.30
C ILE A 474 7.92 11.48 14.96
N LEU A 475 7.82 10.37 14.24
CA LEU A 475 8.14 9.04 14.76
C LEU A 475 9.58 8.63 14.45
N THR A 476 10.28 8.18 15.47
CA THR A 476 11.61 7.58 15.33
C THR A 476 11.56 6.09 15.65
N ARG A 477 12.05 5.26 14.74
CA ARG A 477 12.17 3.82 14.96
C ARG A 477 13.52 3.46 15.55
N GLY A 478 13.56 2.53 16.53
CA GLY A 478 14.80 2.13 17.18
C GLY A 478 14.66 0.97 18.16
N ASN A 479 15.71 0.74 18.92
CA ASN A 479 15.76 -0.25 19.99
C ASN A 479 16.39 0.34 21.25
N PHE A 480 15.95 -0.15 22.44
CA PHE A 480 16.65 0.09 23.68
C PHE A 480 17.75 -0.95 23.89
N GLN A 481 18.85 -0.53 24.49
CA GLN A 481 19.98 -1.39 24.82
C GLN A 481 20.60 -0.96 26.15
N TRP A 482 21.12 -1.91 26.90
CA TRP A 482 21.93 -1.64 28.08
C TRP A 482 23.25 -1.00 27.68
N GLU A 483 23.70 0.00 28.42
CA GLU A 483 24.99 0.67 28.22
C GLU A 483 26.14 -0.35 28.31
N GLY A 484 26.96 -0.41 27.26
CA GLY A 484 28.03 -1.39 27.16
C GLY A 484 27.56 -2.85 27.08
N GLY A 485 26.28 -3.14 26.86
CA GLY A 485 25.70 -4.48 26.82
C GLY A 485 25.58 -5.15 28.19
N VAL A 486 25.82 -4.44 29.28
CA VAL A 486 25.77 -4.97 30.65
C VAL A 486 24.40 -4.70 31.27
N GLN A 487 23.72 -5.75 31.68
CA GLN A 487 22.39 -5.65 32.30
C GLN A 487 22.42 -4.80 33.61
N ASP A 488 21.30 -4.14 33.87
CA ASP A 488 21.11 -3.28 35.05
C ASP A 488 22.00 -2.04 35.14
N THR A 489 22.62 -1.64 33.98
CA THR A 489 23.27 -0.33 33.79
C THR A 489 22.22 0.69 33.31
N LYS A 490 22.69 1.79 32.70
CA LYS A 490 21.77 2.73 32.02
C LYS A 490 21.23 2.11 30.72
N VAL A 491 20.02 2.48 30.39
CA VAL A 491 19.40 2.12 29.09
C VAL A 491 19.58 3.28 28.13
N ILE A 492 19.98 2.97 26.89
CA ILE A 492 20.19 3.96 25.81
C ILE A 492 19.26 3.57 24.65
N PHE A 493 18.63 4.57 24.03
CA PHE A 493 17.86 4.39 22.81
C PHE A 493 18.74 4.58 21.59
N TYR A 494 18.78 3.62 20.68
CA TYR A 494 19.49 3.65 19.42
C TYR A 494 18.52 3.70 18.25
N PRO A 495 18.50 4.80 17.46
CA PRO A 495 17.73 4.85 16.22
C PRO A 495 18.17 3.77 15.24
N ASN A 496 17.19 3.02 14.72
CA ASN A 496 17.43 1.94 13.74
C ASN A 496 16.18 1.73 12.90
N LYS A 497 16.30 1.79 11.58
CA LYS A 497 15.19 1.59 10.63
C LYS A 497 14.48 0.25 10.77
N SER A 498 15.17 -0.80 11.23
CA SER A 498 14.61 -2.13 11.52
C SER A 498 14.32 -2.37 13.00
N GLY A 499 14.33 -1.32 13.81
CA GLY A 499 14.03 -1.37 15.23
C GLY A 499 12.59 -1.82 15.53
N ARG A 500 12.37 -2.34 16.74
CA ARG A 500 11.06 -2.84 17.16
C ARG A 500 10.16 -1.78 17.80
N PHE A 501 10.75 -0.68 18.28
CA PHE A 501 10.04 0.42 18.92
C PHE A 501 9.80 1.57 17.92
N LEU A 502 8.63 2.18 18.01
CA LEU A 502 8.32 3.49 17.46
C LEU A 502 8.13 4.46 18.64
N ILE A 503 8.79 5.62 18.58
CA ILE A 503 8.69 6.64 19.61
C ILE A 503 8.44 8.02 18.98
N SER A 504 7.60 8.82 19.62
CA SER A 504 7.35 10.23 19.25
C SER A 504 8.02 11.23 20.21
N TRP A 505 8.44 10.77 21.39
CA TRP A 505 9.07 11.63 22.40
C TRP A 505 10.20 10.91 23.11
N ILE A 506 11.34 11.58 23.24
CA ILE A 506 12.48 11.17 24.06
C ILE A 506 12.52 12.10 25.26
N PRO A 507 12.48 11.60 26.52
CA PRO A 507 12.53 12.44 27.68
C PRO A 507 13.87 13.20 27.77
N PRO A 508 13.88 14.43 28.29
CA PRO A 508 15.11 15.15 28.60
C PRO A 508 16.05 14.30 29.48
N TYR A 509 17.35 14.54 29.40
CA TYR A 509 18.36 13.73 30.06
C TYR A 509 18.12 13.56 31.59
N HIS A 510 17.61 14.62 32.26
CA HIS A 510 17.31 14.58 33.69
C HIS A 510 16.10 13.70 34.05
N LEU A 511 15.28 13.31 33.10
CA LEU A 511 14.16 12.39 33.26
C LEU A 511 14.47 10.96 32.79
N GLN A 512 15.66 10.73 32.23
CA GLN A 512 16.03 9.39 31.73
C GLN A 512 16.62 8.54 32.84
N ASN A 513 16.27 7.25 32.85
CA ASN A 513 16.82 6.26 33.75
C ASN A 513 16.67 6.58 35.25
N ILE A 514 15.58 7.24 35.62
CA ILE A 514 15.33 7.58 37.03
C ILE A 514 14.76 6.36 37.75
N VAL A 515 15.62 5.70 38.52
CA VAL A 515 15.29 4.50 39.28
C VAL A 515 15.46 4.76 40.78
N ILE A 516 14.43 4.53 41.55
CA ILE A 516 14.44 4.69 43.03
C ILE A 516 14.64 3.32 43.65
N SER A 517 15.73 3.15 44.41
CA SER A 517 15.98 1.93 45.15
C SER A 517 15.44 2.05 46.57
N LYS A 518 14.49 1.17 46.96
CA LYS A 518 13.88 1.16 48.29
C LYS A 518 13.56 -0.29 48.69
N ASN A 519 13.98 -0.71 49.88
CA ASN A 519 13.73 -2.04 50.44
C ASN A 519 14.16 -3.19 49.51
N ASN A 520 15.36 -3.11 48.93
CA ASN A 520 15.91 -4.07 47.99
C ASN A 520 15.07 -4.23 46.70
N MET A 521 14.17 -3.29 46.41
CA MET A 521 13.38 -3.23 45.19
C MET A 521 13.64 -1.93 44.44
N LYS A 522 13.59 -2.01 43.11
CA LYS A 522 13.69 -0.84 42.19
C LYS A 522 12.30 -0.35 41.85
N TRP A 523 12.10 0.97 41.90
CA TRP A 523 10.85 1.67 41.66
C TRP A 523 11.02 2.73 40.56
N PRO A 524 9.97 3.02 39.76
CA PRO A 524 10.03 4.09 38.78
C PRO A 524 10.09 5.46 39.47
N GLY A 525 10.93 6.36 38.96
CA GLY A 525 11.04 7.74 39.47
C GLY A 525 10.05 8.73 38.85
N ASN A 526 9.52 8.40 37.67
CA ASN A 526 8.64 9.27 36.89
C ASN A 526 7.20 8.76 36.84
N GLU A 527 6.72 8.09 37.88
CA GLU A 527 5.34 7.54 37.93
C GLU A 527 4.25 8.61 37.79
N HIS A 528 4.60 9.87 38.09
CA HIS A 528 3.70 11.02 37.95
C HIS A 528 3.59 11.52 36.51
N ILE A 529 4.59 11.26 35.65
CA ILE A 529 4.61 11.76 34.24
C ILE A 529 3.79 10.86 33.32
N GLY A 530 3.85 9.52 33.50
CA GLY A 530 3.15 8.61 32.61
C GLY A 530 3.19 7.17 33.10
N ALA A 531 2.67 6.27 32.26
CA ALA A 531 2.69 4.84 32.50
C ALA A 531 2.67 4.05 31.20
N PHE A 532 3.04 2.79 31.30
CA PHE A 532 2.95 1.82 30.21
C PHE A 532 1.75 0.88 30.38
N GLY A 533 1.16 0.47 29.27
CA GLY A 533 0.20 -0.64 29.22
C GLY A 533 0.78 -1.76 28.35
N CYS A 534 0.61 -3.01 28.76
CA CYS A 534 1.22 -4.15 28.06
C CYS A 534 0.26 -5.34 27.96
N ASP A 535 0.17 -5.88 26.74
CA ASP A 535 -0.37 -7.21 26.47
C ASP A 535 0.78 -8.17 26.14
N PRO A 536 1.23 -8.99 27.10
CA PRO A 536 2.35 -9.89 26.90
C PRO A 536 1.92 -11.20 26.24
N TYR A 537 2.89 -11.94 25.67
CA TYR A 537 2.72 -13.34 25.29
C TYR A 537 3.69 -14.24 26.06
N ASP A 538 3.25 -15.45 26.38
CA ASP A 538 4.04 -16.36 27.23
C ASP A 538 4.79 -17.44 26.47
N ILE A 539 4.31 -17.85 25.27
CA ILE A 539 4.86 -18.99 24.52
C ILE A 539 5.52 -18.48 23.24
N SER A 540 6.79 -18.83 23.03
CA SER A 540 7.59 -18.41 21.88
C SER A 540 7.21 -19.11 20.58
N GLY A 541 6.79 -20.38 20.61
CA GLY A 541 6.43 -21.18 19.46
C GLY A 541 4.93 -21.37 19.29
N THR A 542 4.45 -21.27 18.05
CA THR A 542 3.10 -21.71 17.65
C THR A 542 3.23 -22.67 16.49
N THR A 543 2.42 -23.72 16.49
CA THR A 543 2.45 -24.76 15.44
C THR A 543 2.07 -24.26 14.05
N ASP A 544 1.37 -23.13 13.97
CA ASP A 544 0.85 -22.54 12.73
C ASP A 544 1.45 -21.17 12.35
N GLY A 545 2.44 -20.68 13.13
CA GLY A 545 3.09 -19.39 12.88
C GLY A 545 2.20 -18.17 13.09
N LYS A 546 0.96 -18.33 13.55
CA LYS A 546 -0.05 -17.26 13.76
C LYS A 546 -0.19 -16.80 15.21
N GLY A 547 0.86 -16.91 16.01
CA GLY A 547 0.80 -16.50 17.41
C GLY A 547 0.56 -15.01 17.63
N SER A 548 -0.18 -14.66 18.69
CA SER A 548 -0.36 -13.30 19.19
C SER A 548 0.98 -12.59 19.33
N LYS A 549 1.04 -11.30 18.98
CA LYS A 549 2.22 -10.47 19.18
C LYS A 549 2.24 -9.95 20.61
N GLY A 550 3.40 -9.55 21.11
CA GLY A 550 3.46 -8.74 22.33
C GLY A 550 3.28 -7.28 21.98
N ALA A 551 2.48 -6.56 22.74
CA ALA A 551 2.25 -5.14 22.55
C ALA A 551 2.53 -4.34 23.82
N LEU A 552 3.18 -3.16 23.65
CA LEU A 552 3.47 -2.20 24.72
C LEU A 552 3.18 -0.79 24.20
N HIS A 553 2.43 -0.03 24.99
CA HIS A 553 2.20 1.38 24.73
C HIS A 553 2.61 2.23 25.93
N GLY A 554 3.28 3.35 25.68
CA GLY A 554 3.59 4.36 26.66
C GLY A 554 2.71 5.60 26.46
N ARG A 555 2.04 6.05 27.54
CA ARG A 555 1.20 7.25 27.53
C ARG A 555 1.59 8.18 28.67
N THR A 556 1.68 9.48 28.39
CA THR A 556 1.86 10.51 29.42
C THR A 556 0.52 10.92 30.02
N LYS A 557 0.58 11.36 31.28
CA LYS A 557 -0.52 12.03 31.97
C LYS A 557 -0.54 13.51 31.59
N PHE A 558 -1.54 14.27 32.07
CA PHE A 558 -1.47 15.71 32.03
C PHE A 558 -0.22 16.15 32.81
N SER A 559 0.68 16.89 32.16
CA SER A 559 1.97 17.28 32.73
C SER A 559 2.21 18.78 32.51
N MET A 560 2.82 19.41 33.53
CA MET A 560 3.35 20.79 33.44
C MET A 560 4.88 20.79 33.38
N GLU A 561 5.49 19.61 33.25
CA GLU A 561 6.94 19.44 33.07
C GLU A 561 7.31 19.34 31.59
N ASP A 562 8.58 19.08 31.27
CA ASP A 562 9.11 18.89 29.90
C ASP A 562 8.64 17.57 29.27
N ALA A 563 7.35 17.25 29.39
CA ALA A 563 6.69 16.08 28.82
C ALA A 563 5.41 16.47 28.08
N PRO A 564 5.09 15.86 26.94
CA PRO A 564 3.82 16.08 26.28
C PRO A 564 2.67 15.64 27.18
N SER A 565 1.57 16.41 27.23
CA SER A 565 0.40 16.08 28.05
C SER A 565 -0.55 15.14 27.32
N ASN A 566 -1.07 14.12 28.01
CA ASN A 566 -2.10 13.18 27.51
C ASN A 566 -1.76 12.59 26.14
N THR A 567 -0.50 12.22 25.91
CA THR A 567 0.00 11.82 24.60
C THR A 567 0.56 10.40 24.65
N PHE A 568 0.22 9.59 23.65
CA PHE A 568 0.94 8.35 23.41
C PHE A 568 2.32 8.67 22.82
N PHE A 569 3.37 8.17 23.45
CA PHE A 569 4.75 8.47 23.08
C PHE A 569 5.56 7.27 22.60
N LEU A 570 5.07 6.06 22.85
CA LEU A 570 5.75 4.82 22.47
C LEU A 570 4.76 3.74 22.06
N GLU A 571 5.08 3.08 20.95
CA GLU A 571 4.44 1.85 20.47
C GLU A 571 5.49 0.78 20.21
N TYR A 572 5.21 -0.44 20.71
CA TYR A 572 5.94 -1.65 20.37
C TYR A 572 4.92 -2.75 20.09
N ILE A 573 4.89 -3.25 18.86
CA ILE A 573 4.04 -4.37 18.43
C ILE A 573 4.93 -5.36 17.69
N SER A 574 5.43 -6.38 18.41
CA SER A 574 6.40 -7.31 17.83
C SER A 574 6.32 -8.68 18.48
N ARG A 575 6.79 -9.69 17.74
CA ARG A 575 7.01 -11.04 18.24
C ARG A 575 8.46 -11.45 17.98
N PRO A 576 9.42 -11.10 18.85
CA PRO A 576 10.80 -11.58 18.73
C PRO A 576 10.91 -13.10 18.87
N GLN A 577 12.08 -13.66 18.58
CA GLN A 577 12.31 -15.11 18.55
C GLN A 577 11.96 -15.80 19.87
N THR A 578 12.22 -15.14 20.99
CA THR A 578 11.88 -15.65 22.32
C THR A 578 11.09 -14.62 23.12
N ALA A 579 10.25 -15.10 24.05
CA ALA A 579 9.49 -14.23 24.93
C ALA A 579 10.41 -13.45 25.90
N GLU A 580 11.55 -13.99 26.24
CA GLU A 580 12.56 -13.36 27.09
C GLU A 580 13.13 -12.07 26.46
N ILE A 581 13.31 -12.04 25.12
CA ILE A 581 13.72 -10.83 24.41
C ILE A 581 12.64 -9.74 24.55
N PHE A 582 11.37 -10.12 24.40
CA PHE A 582 10.25 -9.21 24.62
C PHE A 582 10.23 -8.67 26.06
N PHE A 583 10.38 -9.56 27.05
CA PHE A 583 10.37 -9.15 28.47
C PHE A 583 11.50 -8.18 28.80
N GLU A 584 12.68 -8.39 28.23
CA GLU A 584 13.82 -7.51 28.44
C GLU A 584 13.66 -6.17 27.71
N ASP A 585 13.10 -6.18 26.49
CA ASP A 585 12.76 -4.97 25.74
C ASP A 585 11.75 -4.10 26.54
N VAL A 586 10.71 -4.71 27.09
CA VAL A 586 9.69 -4.01 27.90
C VAL A 586 10.32 -3.44 29.17
N LEU A 587 11.17 -4.20 29.85
CA LEU A 587 11.86 -3.74 31.06
C LEU A 587 12.77 -2.55 30.77
N MET A 588 13.55 -2.61 29.69
CA MET A 588 14.42 -1.51 29.29
C MET A 588 13.63 -0.24 28.97
N ALA A 589 12.49 -0.35 28.27
CA ALA A 589 11.63 0.81 28.00
C ALA A 589 11.12 1.44 29.31
N CYS A 590 10.62 0.63 30.23
CA CYS A 590 10.17 1.11 31.55
C CYS A 590 11.27 1.82 32.33
N ILE A 591 12.50 1.30 32.31
CA ILE A 591 13.65 1.91 33.00
C ILE A 591 14.07 3.21 32.34
N PHE A 592 14.19 3.24 30.99
CA PHE A 592 14.61 4.43 30.25
C PHE A 592 13.70 5.62 30.56
N TYR A 593 12.38 5.40 30.55
CA TYR A 593 11.41 6.45 30.86
C TYR A 593 11.18 6.63 32.38
N GLY A 594 11.64 5.72 33.21
CA GLY A 594 11.40 5.76 34.67
C GLY A 594 9.93 5.60 35.04
N MET A 595 9.10 4.96 34.22
CA MET A 595 7.64 4.88 34.35
C MET A 595 7.15 3.48 34.69
N PRO A 596 6.05 3.35 35.45
CA PRO A 596 5.46 2.06 35.81
C PRO A 596 4.69 1.42 34.66
N ILE A 597 4.39 0.13 34.79
CA ILE A 597 3.66 -0.65 33.78
C ILE A 597 2.44 -1.34 34.38
N LEU A 598 1.30 -1.26 33.71
CA LEU A 598 0.11 -2.08 33.96
C LEU A 598 0.03 -3.15 32.84
N ALA A 599 0.33 -4.38 33.19
CA ALA A 599 0.31 -5.49 32.26
C ALA A 599 -0.83 -6.46 32.57
N GLU A 600 -1.31 -7.14 31.50
CA GLU A 600 -2.23 -8.26 31.68
C GLU A 600 -1.54 -9.39 32.48
N ASN A 601 -2.19 -9.89 33.54
CA ASN A 601 -1.62 -10.92 34.38
C ASN A 601 -2.16 -12.34 34.10
N ASN A 602 -3.05 -12.49 33.11
CA ASN A 602 -3.47 -13.81 32.60
C ASN A 602 -2.27 -14.56 31.96
N LYS A 603 -1.25 -13.81 31.52
CA LYS A 603 0.03 -14.29 31.01
C LYS A 603 1.16 -13.75 31.92
N PRO A 604 1.43 -14.39 33.08
CA PRO A 604 2.18 -13.77 34.15
C PRO A 604 3.70 -13.79 34.02
N ARG A 605 4.28 -14.43 32.98
CA ARG A 605 5.74 -14.60 32.85
C ARG A 605 6.50 -13.27 32.78
N LEU A 606 5.96 -12.24 32.11
CA LEU A 606 6.53 -10.91 32.09
C LEU A 606 6.66 -10.33 33.53
N LEU A 607 5.60 -10.41 34.31
CA LEU A 607 5.54 -9.85 35.66
C LEU A 607 6.47 -10.62 36.62
N TYR A 608 6.58 -11.95 36.46
CA TYR A 608 7.58 -12.74 37.18
C TYR A 608 9.01 -12.40 36.76
N HIS A 609 9.24 -12.05 35.48
CA HIS A 609 10.54 -11.56 35.03
C HIS A 609 10.92 -10.26 35.76
N PHE A 610 10.02 -9.27 35.82
CA PHE A 610 10.23 -8.03 36.57
C PHE A 610 10.53 -8.32 38.05
N LYS A 611 9.77 -9.21 38.71
CA LYS A 611 10.00 -9.58 40.08
C LYS A 611 11.38 -10.21 40.28
N ARG A 612 11.76 -11.21 39.46
CA ARG A 612 13.08 -11.88 39.54
C ARG A 612 14.25 -10.93 39.33
N ARG A 613 14.08 -9.91 38.46
CA ARG A 613 15.08 -8.89 38.21
C ARG A 613 15.13 -7.78 39.26
N GLY A 614 14.29 -7.85 40.32
CA GLY A 614 14.22 -6.80 41.35
C GLY A 614 13.42 -5.57 41.01
N TYR A 615 12.67 -5.59 39.89
CA TYR A 615 11.87 -4.44 39.37
C TYR A 615 10.37 -4.61 39.66
N ARG A 616 9.97 -5.37 40.68
CA ARG A 616 8.56 -5.53 41.08
C ARG A 616 7.88 -4.17 41.32
N GLY A 617 8.60 -3.17 41.78
CA GLY A 617 8.08 -1.81 41.97
C GLY A 617 7.57 -1.10 40.72
N TYR A 618 8.04 -1.50 39.54
CA TYR A 618 7.54 -1.00 38.25
C TYR A 618 6.18 -1.60 37.86
N SER A 619 5.85 -2.80 38.35
CA SER A 619 4.60 -3.48 38.06
C SER A 619 3.46 -2.91 38.90
N MET A 620 2.55 -2.18 38.25
CA MET A 620 1.36 -1.60 38.89
C MET A 620 0.40 -2.70 39.38
N ASN A 621 -0.26 -2.46 40.47
CA ASN A 621 -1.45 -3.21 40.84
C ASN A 621 -2.66 -2.62 40.07
N ARG A 622 -3.69 -3.45 39.86
CA ARG A 622 -4.91 -3.01 39.19
C ARG A 622 -5.50 -1.76 39.85
N PRO A 623 -5.87 -0.75 39.03
CA PRO A 623 -6.30 0.57 39.56
C PRO A 623 -7.70 0.57 40.20
N ASP A 624 -8.55 -0.37 39.84
CA ASP A 624 -9.96 -0.42 40.24
C ASP A 624 -10.22 -0.99 41.63
N ARG A 625 -9.19 -1.61 42.29
CA ARG A 625 -9.32 -2.23 43.61
C ARG A 625 -8.27 -1.76 44.59
N PRO A 626 -8.65 -1.55 45.86
CA PRO A 626 -7.67 -1.27 46.92
C PRO A 626 -6.81 -2.51 47.18
N PHE A 627 -5.56 -2.28 47.61
CA PHE A 627 -4.56 -3.33 47.83
C PHE A 627 -5.04 -4.47 48.75
N SER A 628 -5.88 -4.14 49.75
CA SER A 628 -6.46 -5.11 50.71
C SER A 628 -7.38 -6.15 50.05
N LYS A 629 -7.99 -5.80 48.91
CA LYS A 629 -8.93 -6.66 48.16
C LYS A 629 -8.27 -7.41 47.00
N LEU A 630 -6.96 -7.29 46.79
CA LEU A 630 -6.22 -8.00 45.76
C LEU A 630 -5.99 -9.47 46.16
N SER A 631 -5.96 -10.36 45.17
CA SER A 631 -5.56 -11.75 45.33
C SER A 631 -4.08 -11.86 45.77
N ALA A 632 -3.68 -13.03 46.28
CA ALA A 632 -2.28 -13.27 46.63
C ALA A 632 -1.33 -13.07 45.46
N THR A 633 -1.68 -13.57 44.30
CA THR A 633 -0.91 -13.42 43.04
C THR A 633 -0.81 -11.96 42.61
N GLU A 634 -1.92 -11.21 42.63
CA GLU A 634 -1.91 -9.79 42.28
C GLU A 634 -1.03 -8.94 43.22
N ARG A 635 -1.01 -9.25 44.52
CA ARG A 635 -0.09 -8.61 45.48
C ARG A 635 1.36 -8.96 45.19
N GLU A 636 1.61 -10.18 44.78
CA GLU A 636 2.96 -10.72 44.55
C GLU A 636 3.59 -10.11 43.28
N ILE A 637 2.89 -10.12 42.14
CA ILE A 637 3.44 -9.72 40.84
C ILE A 637 2.82 -8.46 40.24
N GLY A 638 1.64 -8.04 40.67
CA GLY A 638 0.88 -6.93 40.10
C GLY A 638 0.07 -7.33 38.87
N GLY A 639 -0.21 -6.35 38.02
CA GLY A 639 -0.98 -6.51 36.80
C GLY A 639 -2.49 -6.49 37.00
N ILE A 640 -3.23 -6.72 35.94
CA ILE A 640 -4.69 -6.73 35.88
C ILE A 640 -5.19 -7.98 35.14
N PRO A 641 -6.17 -8.72 35.68
CA PRO A 641 -6.81 -9.81 34.94
C PRO A 641 -7.79 -9.24 33.92
N ASN A 642 -7.57 -9.50 32.63
CA ASN A 642 -8.38 -8.94 31.55
C ASN A 642 -9.52 -9.89 31.11
N SER A 643 -10.18 -10.55 32.06
CA SER A 643 -11.18 -11.60 31.79
C SER A 643 -12.57 -11.30 32.36
N SER A 644 -12.71 -10.35 33.26
CA SER A 644 -14.04 -10.00 33.83
C SER A 644 -14.74 -8.97 32.92
N GLN A 645 -16.08 -9.09 32.85
CA GLN A 645 -16.91 -8.19 32.01
C GLN A 645 -16.72 -6.70 32.38
N ASP A 646 -16.60 -6.42 33.68
CA ASP A 646 -16.40 -5.05 34.20
C ASP A 646 -15.09 -4.42 33.67
N ILE A 647 -13.98 -5.21 33.66
CA ILE A 647 -12.68 -4.75 33.17
C ILE A 647 -12.72 -4.56 31.68
N ILE A 648 -13.38 -5.47 30.95
CA ILE A 648 -13.53 -5.39 29.50
C ILE A 648 -14.29 -4.12 29.12
N GLN A 649 -15.38 -3.80 29.80
CA GLN A 649 -16.13 -2.57 29.56
C GLN A 649 -15.35 -1.31 29.98
N ALA A 650 -14.71 -1.31 31.12
CA ALA A 650 -13.87 -0.19 31.56
C ALA A 650 -12.70 0.09 30.59
N HIS A 651 -12.10 -0.97 30.04
CA HIS A 651 -11.05 -0.87 29.04
C HIS A 651 -11.56 -0.26 27.74
N ALA A 652 -12.72 -0.72 27.23
CA ALA A 652 -13.31 -0.17 26.01
C ALA A 652 -13.72 1.29 26.21
N ALA A 653 -14.36 1.65 27.32
CA ALA A 653 -14.73 3.02 27.67
C ALA A 653 -13.50 3.94 27.81
N ALA A 654 -12.38 3.43 28.29
CA ALA A 654 -11.14 4.20 28.36
C ALA A 654 -10.61 4.59 26.97
N ILE A 655 -10.64 3.65 26.00
CA ILE A 655 -10.26 3.93 24.61
C ILE A 655 -11.27 4.87 23.95
N GLU A 656 -12.56 4.65 24.14
CA GLU A 656 -13.61 5.53 23.60
C GLU A 656 -13.42 7.00 24.05
N THR A 657 -13.21 7.21 25.34
CA THR A 657 -12.92 8.55 25.89
C THR A 657 -11.64 9.15 25.28
N GLU A 658 -10.59 8.36 25.14
CA GLU A 658 -9.33 8.82 24.54
C GLU A 658 -9.52 9.25 23.09
N ILE A 659 -10.33 8.51 22.32
CA ILE A 659 -10.63 8.84 20.91
C ILE A 659 -11.43 10.13 20.84
N GLU A 660 -12.43 10.30 21.70
CA GLU A 660 -13.25 11.51 21.70
C GLU A 660 -12.47 12.76 22.09
N ASP A 661 -11.55 12.65 23.05
CA ASP A 661 -10.85 13.79 23.61
C ASP A 661 -9.52 14.14 22.85
N TYR A 662 -8.80 13.12 22.33
CA TYR A 662 -7.41 13.30 21.87
C TYR A 662 -7.12 12.75 20.47
N VAL A 663 -8.12 12.32 19.70
CA VAL A 663 -7.93 11.77 18.35
C VAL A 663 -8.77 12.53 17.34
N GLY A 664 -8.24 12.70 16.12
CA GLY A 664 -8.88 13.45 15.04
C GLY A 664 -8.83 14.97 15.27
N LEU A 665 -9.73 15.69 14.64
CA LEU A 665 -9.86 17.13 14.82
C LEU A 665 -10.53 17.42 16.17
N THR A 666 -9.82 18.14 17.04
CA THR A 666 -10.29 18.60 18.34
C THR A 666 -10.43 20.13 18.35
N GLU A 667 -11.00 20.72 19.39
CA GLU A 667 -11.12 22.18 19.55
C GLU A 667 -9.77 22.92 19.52
N THR A 668 -8.70 22.24 19.90
CA THR A 668 -7.32 22.81 19.99
C THR A 668 -6.44 22.43 18.79
N GLY A 669 -6.94 21.69 17.82
CA GLY A 669 -6.20 21.18 16.68
C GLY A 669 -6.28 19.67 16.54
N TYR A 670 -5.42 19.09 15.70
CA TYR A 670 -5.39 17.64 15.54
C TYR A 670 -4.81 16.94 16.76
N GLY A 671 -5.35 15.75 17.05
CA GLY A 671 -4.90 14.89 18.13
C GLY A 671 -3.45 14.41 17.99
N THR A 672 -2.90 13.90 19.09
CA THR A 672 -1.49 13.51 19.22
C THR A 672 -1.24 11.99 19.12
N MET A 673 -2.23 11.21 18.64
CA MET A 673 -2.08 9.79 18.40
C MET A 673 -1.42 9.54 17.05
N TYR A 674 -0.08 9.38 17.05
CA TYR A 674 0.70 9.26 15.82
C TYR A 674 0.91 7.80 15.34
N PHE A 675 0.50 6.79 16.12
CA PHE A 675 0.78 5.37 15.86
C PHE A 675 -0.32 4.75 15.00
N GLN A 676 0.02 4.52 13.74
CA GLN A 676 -0.94 4.05 12.76
C GLN A 676 -1.44 2.63 13.03
N ASP A 677 -0.54 1.70 13.43
CA ASP A 677 -0.93 0.32 13.70
C ASP A 677 -1.98 0.25 14.82
N THR A 678 -1.87 1.10 15.84
CA THR A 678 -2.84 1.20 16.93
C THR A 678 -4.15 1.84 16.48
N LEU A 679 -4.12 2.92 15.68
CA LEU A 679 -5.33 3.54 15.13
C LEU A 679 -6.10 2.56 14.24
N GLU A 680 -5.41 1.79 13.41
CA GLU A 680 -6.03 0.74 12.57
C GLU A 680 -6.60 -0.41 13.40
N ASP A 681 -5.98 -0.75 14.53
CA ASP A 681 -6.49 -1.79 15.44
C ASP A 681 -7.71 -1.30 16.20
N TRP A 682 -7.73 -0.03 16.66
CA TRP A 682 -8.92 0.61 17.22
C TRP A 682 -10.09 0.66 16.22
N ALA A 683 -9.81 0.98 14.98
CA ALA A 683 -10.84 0.99 13.93
C ALA A 683 -11.55 -0.36 13.75
N ARG A 684 -10.85 -1.46 14.05
CA ARG A 684 -11.37 -2.83 13.88
C ARG A 684 -11.72 -3.52 15.19
N PHE A 685 -11.62 -2.82 16.31
CA PHE A 685 -11.76 -3.42 17.62
C PHE A 685 -13.13 -4.10 17.81
N ASP A 686 -13.08 -5.41 18.05
CA ASP A 686 -14.25 -6.22 18.37
C ASP A 686 -14.15 -6.71 19.84
N ILE A 687 -15.03 -6.21 20.68
CA ILE A 687 -15.09 -6.55 22.11
C ILE A 687 -15.32 -8.04 22.36
N THR A 688 -15.91 -8.75 21.38
CA THR A 688 -16.18 -10.20 21.48
C THR A 688 -14.98 -11.06 21.07
N ARG A 689 -14.04 -10.49 20.30
CA ARG A 689 -12.86 -11.18 19.76
C ARG A 689 -11.54 -10.49 20.12
N ARG A 690 -11.43 -10.03 21.33
CA ARG A 690 -10.31 -9.21 21.84
C ARG A 690 -8.92 -9.81 21.66
N THR A 691 -8.81 -11.13 21.61
CA THR A 691 -7.53 -11.84 21.40
C THR A 691 -6.84 -11.54 20.07
N ASN A 692 -7.51 -10.86 19.15
CA ASN A 692 -6.96 -10.44 17.86
C ASN A 692 -6.47 -8.98 17.85
N HIS A 693 -6.60 -8.27 19.00
CA HIS A 693 -6.40 -6.82 19.12
C HIS A 693 -5.33 -6.46 20.15
N ASP A 694 -4.11 -6.99 19.98
CA ASP A 694 -3.00 -6.82 20.92
C ASP A 694 -2.66 -5.33 21.16
N ALA A 695 -2.75 -4.47 20.10
CA ALA A 695 -2.51 -3.03 20.21
C ALA A 695 -3.60 -2.31 21.00
N SER A 696 -4.87 -2.63 20.76
CA SER A 696 -6.00 -2.06 21.52
C SER A 696 -5.93 -2.43 23.00
N ILE A 697 -5.57 -3.69 23.32
CA ILE A 697 -5.45 -4.13 24.70
C ILE A 697 -4.35 -3.37 25.41
N SER A 698 -3.16 -3.29 24.84
CA SER A 698 -2.03 -2.61 25.50
C SER A 698 -2.23 -1.10 25.60
N SER A 699 -2.79 -0.44 24.60
CA SER A 699 -3.07 1.00 24.63
C SER A 699 -4.16 1.34 25.65
N GLY A 700 -5.26 0.57 25.69
CA GLY A 700 -6.29 0.75 26.71
C GLY A 700 -5.77 0.55 28.14
N LEU A 701 -4.87 -0.40 28.37
CA LEU A 701 -4.21 -0.57 29.67
C LEU A 701 -3.30 0.61 30.02
N ALA A 702 -2.63 1.25 29.04
CA ALA A 702 -1.85 2.46 29.26
C ALA A 702 -2.73 3.63 29.69
N ILE A 703 -3.90 3.80 29.07
CA ILE A 703 -4.88 4.82 29.45
C ILE A 703 -5.37 4.55 30.89
N MET A 704 -5.79 3.33 31.19
CA MET A 704 -6.25 2.94 32.54
C MET A 704 -5.18 3.16 33.61
N ALA A 705 -3.91 2.89 33.29
CA ALA A 705 -2.78 3.13 34.19
C ALA A 705 -2.58 4.63 34.47
N CYS A 706 -2.80 5.48 33.49
CA CYS A 706 -2.68 6.94 33.63
C CYS A 706 -3.85 7.57 34.39
N ASN A 707 -5.05 7.02 34.30
CA ASN A 707 -6.26 7.60 34.92
C ASN A 707 -6.26 7.50 36.46
N LYS A 708 -5.54 6.56 37.04
CA LYS A 708 -5.51 6.37 38.50
C LYS A 708 -4.85 7.53 39.27
N ASN A 709 -3.79 8.08 38.75
CA ASN A 709 -3.03 9.15 39.37
C ASN A 709 -2.98 10.33 38.44
N LYS A 710 -3.99 11.21 38.50
CA LYS A 710 -3.90 12.52 37.84
C LYS A 710 -2.66 13.24 38.39
N TYR A 711 -1.85 13.78 37.49
CA TYR A 711 -0.73 14.62 37.88
C TYR A 711 -1.26 15.74 38.78
N MET A 712 -0.84 15.74 40.04
CA MET A 712 -0.92 16.92 40.86
C MET A 712 0.44 17.60 40.75
N PRO A 713 0.52 18.85 40.22
CA PRO A 713 1.77 19.59 40.28
C PRO A 713 2.18 19.64 41.74
N THR A 714 3.23 18.89 42.08
CA THR A 714 3.94 19.17 43.31
C THR A 714 4.56 20.53 43.06
N GLU A 715 4.06 21.55 43.76
CA GLU A 715 4.89 22.73 43.97
C GLU A 715 6.28 22.18 44.28
N LYS A 716 7.29 22.61 43.51
CA LYS A 716 8.66 22.44 43.94
C LYS A 716 8.70 23.16 45.30
N ARG A 717 8.45 22.40 46.36
CA ARG A 717 8.91 22.84 47.66
C ARG A 717 10.41 22.93 47.44
N GLU A 718 10.89 24.14 47.24
CA GLU A 718 12.24 24.40 47.64
C GLU A 718 12.33 23.74 48.99
N ILE A 719 13.13 22.71 49.11
CA ILE A 719 13.56 22.21 50.40
C ILE A 719 14.38 23.37 50.90
N VAL A 720 13.68 24.34 51.47
CA VAL A 720 14.32 25.26 52.41
C VAL A 720 14.81 24.25 53.48
N SER A 721 16.06 23.86 53.31
CA SER A 721 16.76 23.21 54.43
C SER A 721 16.67 24.19 55.55
N VAL A 722 15.61 24.07 56.34
CA VAL A 722 15.57 24.71 57.63
C VAL A 722 16.74 24.07 58.39
N PRO A 723 17.83 24.77 58.54
CA PRO A 723 18.92 24.21 59.29
C PRO A 723 18.30 23.88 60.64
N LEU A 724 18.26 22.63 61.01
CA LEU A 724 18.02 22.20 62.39
C LEU A 724 19.21 22.71 63.22
N GLY A 725 19.19 24.01 63.42
CA GLY A 725 20.16 24.66 64.28
C GLY A 725 19.81 24.27 65.68
N PHE A 726 20.67 23.52 66.31
CA PHE A 726 20.62 23.36 67.74
C PHE A 726 20.70 24.77 68.35
N ARG A 727 19.63 25.19 69.02
CA ARG A 727 19.65 26.39 69.80
C ARG A 727 20.51 26.14 71.03
N LYS A 728 21.64 26.80 71.14
CA LYS A 728 22.42 26.81 72.35
C LYS A 728 21.81 27.83 73.29
N TYR A 729 21.27 27.39 74.43
CA TYR A 729 20.81 28.29 75.48
C TYR A 729 22.02 28.71 76.30
N ASN A 730 22.14 30.00 76.51
CA ASN A 730 23.04 30.50 77.50
C ASN A 730 22.46 30.23 78.91
N ASN A 731 23.31 30.22 79.95
CA ASN A 731 22.90 29.98 81.31
C ASN A 731 21.85 30.95 81.85
N GLU A 732 21.48 31.99 81.04
CA GLU A 732 20.46 32.98 81.38
C GLU A 732 19.12 32.75 80.64
N GLY A 733 18.94 31.67 79.95
CA GLY A 733 17.65 31.27 79.34
C GLY A 733 17.27 32.01 78.06
N THR A 734 18.14 32.85 77.46
CA THR A 734 17.90 33.57 76.24
C THR A 734 18.56 32.89 75.01
N THR A 735 17.82 32.69 73.91
CA THR A 735 18.31 32.12 72.66
C THR A 735 19.19 33.10 71.92
N SER A 736 20.45 32.82 71.74
CA SER A 736 21.38 33.84 71.18
C SER A 736 21.89 33.60 69.76
N LYS A 737 21.88 32.45 69.17
CA LYS A 737 22.29 32.33 67.72
C LYS A 737 21.89 30.98 67.10
N ILE A 738 21.41 31.04 65.85
CA ILE A 738 21.34 29.91 64.96
C ILE A 738 22.75 29.62 64.43
N ILE A 739 23.32 28.46 64.77
CA ILE A 739 24.58 28.00 64.19
C ILE A 739 24.23 27.22 62.94
N LYS A 740 24.70 27.71 61.80
CA LYS A 740 24.56 27.04 60.49
C LYS A 740 25.31 25.74 60.45
#